data_b7995837bf11cbe4e7c30d3a3849d4d1
#
_entry.id   b7995837bf11cbe4e7c30d3a3849d4d1
#
_cell.length_a   1.000
_cell.length_b   1.000
_cell.length_c   1.000
_cell.angle_alpha   90.00
_cell.angle_beta   90.00
_cell.angle_gamma   90.00
#
_symmetry.space_group_name_H-M   'P 1'
#
loop_
_entity.id
_entity.type
_entity.pdbx_description
1 polymer ?
#
loop_
_entity_poly.entity_id
_entity_poly.type
_entity_poly.pdbx_seq_one_letter_code
_entity_poly.pdbx_strand_id
1 'polypeptide(L)'
;MSPSAQYTPFGTEITSERISAPIKMKSLVPAYDIVDECCVWHWRDKESSAEGWIVIDSPVPTAAGGGLFLHANATFEEVRDVARSMSSKLAVSSQPQVVGAKGGIRFPSGDPQAPLVLERFIRDNAGVLSVYWGTGGDLNTDHAVIDKHARAYCSPGTSTALDALYRALGYTGQSFADIPALLEESIDNNGWSLSEYCVGYVMAVTLKELLSRADPNLMGRARLVLQGFGCVGATFALAAEQLGIGLVVAISSQYGYYIDNDGIDCVAIEHARRSGAGTHFAPGLDPRSLEAGLSQAELSSARYTARKAGSSDEEHLANFLVGAEGEAFVPCAGRYVLTPKTISALINHTFTKVSVSSRFIVAGANNVFSPAESREETLSSLDSASIRMLPEWISNSGTSNLFMRACSGLALRGYSASNLEACANDTKSFINAVFAKIGLSGTNVALWDACHDLVMARRAAGAVNRLGVKRMSHLTLTTPNVARAGETIERVYNARFNEDKTLYQLPGDDDPTLSIVRAPAGTGPGDIGLSMRFSVYNLMKARAMLEADGAAFHEVKLEDGSNELVLKREEAGYPISLSQAPARESSNSTFSNSSEALKSVAGLAYQLDHYAAIMPDATKMKSFHEHMMGFTHLRTFTVNAGSGTHGEDDGLMHVMGLPFDSKRVLILTEGLNQDAVFTKLMNKHGGAYIHHIALEIEDVDAVFAEVRERGWQTTADAPSTDLATGLRQFFLKEEETGCILELIGRGGKDEGLAGADAVEDAAGAGGYATGQGEFRTENIVALARSQDD
;
A
#
# COMPACT_ATOMS: atom_id res chain seq x y z
N MET A 1 -4.68 57.31 5.20
CA MET A 1 -5.61 56.42 4.51
C MET A 1 -4.84 55.68 3.44
N SER A 2 -4.32 54.53 3.80
CA SER A 2 -3.68 53.59 2.87
C SER A 2 -4.77 52.90 2.05
N PRO A 3 -4.65 52.70 0.74
CA PRO A 3 -5.61 51.93 0.00
C PRO A 3 -5.52 50.47 0.51
N SER A 4 -6.61 49.98 1.06
CA SER A 4 -6.81 48.57 1.30
C SER A 4 -6.62 47.83 -0.03
N ALA A 5 -5.56 47.05 -0.14
CA ALA A 5 -5.44 46.07 -1.22
C ALA A 5 -6.71 45.19 -1.13
N GLN A 6 -7.59 45.35 -2.09
CA GLN A 6 -8.73 44.44 -2.22
C GLN A 6 -8.14 43.07 -2.58
N TYR A 7 -8.09 42.21 -1.57
CA TYR A 7 -7.80 40.78 -1.75
C TYR A 7 -8.96 40.16 -2.50
N THR A 8 -8.76 39.80 -3.74
CA THR A 8 -9.67 38.89 -4.46
C THR A 8 -9.32 37.48 -4.04
N PRO A 9 -10.23 36.77 -3.36
CA PRO A 9 -9.97 35.37 -2.99
C PRO A 9 -9.65 34.58 -4.24
N PHE A 10 -8.58 33.79 -4.20
CA PHE A 10 -8.32 32.79 -5.23
C PHE A 10 -9.61 31.97 -5.42
N GLY A 11 -10.26 32.13 -6.56
CA GLY A 11 -11.41 31.30 -6.87
C GLY A 11 -12.71 32.00 -7.23
N THR A 12 -12.86 33.33 -7.06
CA THR A 12 -14.13 34.01 -7.42
C THR A 12 -14.40 34.08 -8.94
N GLU A 13 -13.41 33.68 -9.76
CA GLU A 13 -13.57 33.67 -11.23
C GLU A 13 -13.20 32.33 -11.90
N ILE A 14 -12.89 31.28 -11.14
CA ILE A 14 -12.54 29.96 -11.73
C ILE A 14 -13.81 29.16 -11.93
N THR A 15 -14.36 29.22 -13.14
CA THR A 15 -15.45 28.34 -13.57
C THR A 15 -14.95 26.91 -13.77
N SER A 16 -15.85 25.92 -13.74
CA SER A 16 -15.53 24.51 -14.00
C SER A 16 -14.78 24.28 -15.32
N GLU A 17 -15.02 25.13 -16.33
CA GLU A 17 -14.31 25.09 -17.61
C GLU A 17 -12.85 25.54 -17.50
N ARG A 18 -12.48 26.42 -16.53
CA ARG A 18 -11.09 26.83 -16.30
C ARG A 18 -10.31 25.79 -15.52
N ILE A 19 -10.96 24.99 -14.72
CA ILE A 19 -10.32 23.88 -13.96
C ILE A 19 -9.86 22.75 -14.90
N SER A 20 -10.54 22.61 -16.05
CA SER A 20 -10.16 21.61 -17.07
C SER A 20 -8.96 22.00 -17.95
N ALA A 21 -8.40 23.19 -17.79
CA ALA A 21 -7.25 23.68 -18.57
C ALA A 21 -5.96 23.65 -17.73
N PRO A 22 -5.13 22.59 -17.80
CA PRO A 22 -3.94 22.42 -16.94
C PRO A 22 -2.93 23.57 -17.03
N ILE A 23 -2.87 24.27 -18.17
CA ILE A 23 -1.94 25.38 -18.42
C ILE A 23 -2.28 26.63 -17.58
N LYS A 24 -3.56 26.86 -17.30
CA LYS A 24 -4.01 28.03 -16.51
C LYS A 24 -3.84 27.84 -15.01
N MET A 25 -3.90 26.60 -14.52
CA MET A 25 -3.67 26.30 -13.10
C MET A 25 -2.19 26.46 -12.69
N LYS A 26 -1.24 26.17 -13.57
CA LYS A 26 0.20 26.40 -13.30
C LYS A 26 0.53 27.87 -13.02
N SER A 27 -0.24 28.83 -13.57
CA SER A 27 -0.04 30.26 -13.32
C SER A 27 -0.49 30.72 -11.92
N LEU A 28 -1.22 29.88 -11.19
CA LEU A 28 -1.69 30.17 -9.82
C LEU A 28 -0.76 29.64 -8.74
N VAL A 29 0.17 28.74 -9.10
CA VAL A 29 1.15 28.21 -8.17
C VAL A 29 2.31 29.20 -8.04
N PRO A 30 2.71 29.60 -6.83
CA PRO A 30 3.88 30.43 -6.62
C PRO A 30 5.13 29.82 -7.24
N ALA A 31 6.11 30.64 -7.58
CA ALA A 31 7.41 30.17 -8.01
C ALA A 31 8.06 29.29 -6.93
N TYR A 32 8.80 28.28 -7.34
CA TYR A 32 9.53 27.37 -6.45
C TYR A 32 10.98 27.25 -6.90
N ASP A 33 11.82 26.89 -5.94
CA ASP A 33 13.23 26.57 -6.17
C ASP A 33 13.41 25.04 -6.19
N ILE A 34 14.47 24.57 -6.85
CA ILE A 34 14.91 23.17 -6.76
C ILE A 34 16.16 23.15 -5.89
N VAL A 35 16.06 22.53 -4.72
CA VAL A 35 17.16 22.39 -3.77
C VAL A 35 17.29 20.90 -3.39
N ASP A 36 18.48 20.32 -3.60
CA ASP A 36 18.76 18.92 -3.29
C ASP A 36 17.70 17.96 -3.89
N GLU A 37 17.33 18.16 -5.17
CA GLU A 37 16.32 17.38 -5.90
C GLU A 37 14.88 17.49 -5.34
N CYS A 38 14.61 18.48 -4.48
CA CYS A 38 13.28 18.75 -3.96
C CYS A 38 12.73 20.05 -4.52
N CYS A 39 11.42 20.11 -4.79
CA CYS A 39 10.73 21.38 -5.03
C CYS A 39 10.49 22.08 -3.70
N VAL A 40 10.84 23.35 -3.60
CA VAL A 40 10.80 24.14 -2.37
C VAL A 40 10.05 25.45 -2.62
N TRP A 41 9.01 25.68 -1.84
CA TRP A 41 8.33 26.98 -1.73
C TRP A 41 8.75 27.62 -0.40
N HIS A 42 9.44 28.74 -0.47
CA HIS A 42 9.88 29.49 0.69
C HIS A 42 8.92 30.68 0.91
N TRP A 43 8.33 30.76 2.09
CA TRP A 43 7.40 31.79 2.49
C TRP A 43 7.95 32.65 3.62
N ARG A 44 7.70 33.96 3.56
CA ARG A 44 7.97 34.91 4.65
C ARG A 44 6.72 35.73 4.92
N ASP A 45 6.34 35.77 6.18
CA ASP A 45 5.20 36.58 6.60
C ASP A 45 5.53 38.07 6.50
N LYS A 46 4.58 38.82 5.95
CA LYS A 46 4.72 40.28 5.80
C LYS A 46 4.36 41.05 7.08
N GLU A 47 3.68 40.39 7.99
CA GLU A 47 3.08 41.00 9.19
C GLU A 47 3.77 40.56 10.49
N SER A 48 4.63 39.53 10.44
CA SER A 48 5.40 39.03 11.59
C SER A 48 6.78 38.58 11.18
N SER A 49 7.55 38.06 12.13
CA SER A 49 8.86 37.43 11.86
C SER A 49 8.75 35.98 11.39
N ALA A 50 7.55 35.47 11.10
CA ALA A 50 7.36 34.09 10.70
C ALA A 50 7.96 33.81 9.32
N GLU A 51 8.57 32.66 9.21
CA GLU A 51 9.14 32.12 7.99
C GLU A 51 8.70 30.65 7.85
N GLY A 52 8.47 30.18 6.64
CA GLY A 52 7.99 28.82 6.43
C GLY A 52 8.40 28.23 5.08
N TRP A 53 8.31 26.93 5.00
CA TRP A 53 8.68 26.15 3.81
C TRP A 53 7.62 25.10 3.51
N ILE A 54 7.39 24.86 2.23
CA ILE A 54 6.75 23.65 1.72
C ILE A 54 7.80 22.95 0.88
N VAL A 55 8.06 21.69 1.19
CA VAL A 55 9.03 20.87 0.47
C VAL A 55 8.33 19.63 -0.08
N ILE A 56 8.49 19.38 -1.37
CA ILE A 56 8.07 18.15 -2.05
C ILE A 56 9.34 17.39 -2.47
N ASP A 57 9.45 16.12 -2.06
CA ASP A 57 10.59 15.24 -2.35
C ASP A 57 10.58 14.75 -3.80
N SER A 58 10.69 15.70 -4.71
CA SER A 58 10.75 15.47 -6.16
C SER A 58 11.33 16.71 -6.85
N PRO A 59 12.19 16.56 -7.88
CA PRO A 59 12.69 17.68 -8.66
C PRO A 59 11.63 18.30 -9.59
N VAL A 60 10.45 17.68 -9.68
CA VAL A 60 9.30 18.20 -10.44
C VAL A 60 8.09 18.25 -9.53
N PRO A 61 7.28 19.33 -9.56
CA PRO A 61 6.06 19.39 -8.77
C PRO A 61 5.10 18.27 -9.16
N THR A 62 4.74 17.46 -8.18
CA THR A 62 3.85 16.31 -8.34
C THR A 62 2.96 16.16 -7.12
N ALA A 63 1.96 15.28 -7.20
CA ALA A 63 1.11 14.97 -6.06
C ALA A 63 1.94 14.45 -4.88
N ALA A 64 1.78 15.10 -3.74
CA ALA A 64 2.60 14.87 -2.58
C ALA A 64 1.79 14.95 -1.29
N GLY A 65 2.13 14.09 -0.31
CA GLY A 65 1.45 14.02 0.98
C GLY A 65 2.39 14.22 2.16
N GLY A 66 1.94 15.02 3.15
CA GLY A 66 2.66 15.21 4.40
C GLY A 66 2.16 16.42 5.19
N GLY A 67 2.22 16.32 6.53
CA GLY A 67 1.63 17.29 7.44
C GLY A 67 2.34 18.65 7.48
N LEU A 68 1.66 19.61 8.08
CA LEU A 68 2.16 20.96 8.37
C LEU A 68 2.43 21.09 9.87
N PHE A 69 3.62 21.56 10.26
CA PHE A 69 3.93 21.83 11.66
C PHE A 69 4.32 23.31 11.89
N LEU A 70 4.17 23.77 13.15
CA LEU A 70 4.55 25.11 13.57
C LEU A 70 5.41 25.02 14.83
N HIS A 71 6.66 25.50 14.75
CA HIS A 71 7.60 25.43 15.86
C HIS A 71 8.62 26.58 15.80
N ALA A 72 8.99 27.14 16.97
CA ALA A 72 9.89 28.29 17.04
C ALA A 72 11.28 28.06 16.41
N ASN A 73 11.74 26.82 16.41
CA ASN A 73 13.05 26.43 15.90
C ASN A 73 12.97 25.62 14.59
N ALA A 74 11.85 25.70 13.84
CA ALA A 74 11.74 25.00 12.55
C ALA A 74 12.82 25.50 11.58
N THR A 75 13.45 24.58 10.85
CA THR A 75 14.46 24.86 9.82
C THR A 75 14.07 24.25 8.48
N PHE A 76 14.64 24.78 7.41
CA PHE A 76 14.46 24.20 6.07
C PHE A 76 14.96 22.74 6.00
N GLU A 77 16.14 22.49 6.56
CA GLU A 77 16.74 21.15 6.58
C GLU A 77 15.81 20.13 7.23
N GLU A 78 15.20 20.52 8.35
CA GLU A 78 14.23 19.67 9.03
C GLU A 78 13.00 19.38 8.17
N VAL A 79 12.43 20.39 7.54
CA VAL A 79 11.26 20.22 6.64
C VAL A 79 11.59 19.29 5.47
N ARG A 80 12.77 19.49 4.85
CA ARG A 80 13.27 18.65 3.76
C ARG A 80 13.47 17.20 4.20
N ASP A 81 14.13 16.98 5.31
CA ASP A 81 14.45 15.63 5.76
C ASP A 81 13.19 14.86 6.18
N VAL A 82 12.19 15.55 6.74
CA VAL A 82 10.88 14.93 6.99
C VAL A 82 10.11 14.68 5.69
N ALA A 83 10.18 15.55 4.69
CA ALA A 83 9.56 15.29 3.37
C ALA A 83 10.13 14.01 2.73
N ARG A 84 11.44 13.80 2.80
CA ARG A 84 12.12 12.56 2.35
C ARG A 84 11.68 11.33 3.16
N SER A 85 11.59 11.47 4.47
CA SER A 85 11.08 10.41 5.34
C SER A 85 9.62 10.07 5.02
N MET A 86 8.78 11.06 4.68
CA MET A 86 7.41 10.83 4.21
C MET A 86 7.37 10.04 2.90
N SER A 87 8.27 10.30 1.93
CA SER A 87 8.38 9.45 0.74
C SER A 87 8.67 8.00 1.09
N SER A 88 9.53 7.77 2.05
CA SER A 88 9.85 6.42 2.54
C SER A 88 8.65 5.76 3.22
N LYS A 89 7.89 6.50 4.06
CA LYS A 89 6.64 6.00 4.67
C LYS A 89 5.60 5.60 3.63
N LEU A 90 5.40 6.44 2.62
CA LEU A 90 4.44 6.17 1.55
C LEU A 90 4.83 4.95 0.71
N ALA A 91 6.13 4.65 0.58
CA ALA A 91 6.62 3.47 -0.11
C ALA A 91 6.48 2.17 0.72
N VAL A 92 6.24 2.24 2.04
CA VAL A 92 5.88 1.08 2.86
C VAL A 92 4.49 0.57 2.47
N SER A 93 3.56 1.50 2.18
CA SER A 93 2.27 1.16 1.60
C SER A 93 2.46 0.65 0.17
N SER A 94 1.48 -0.10 -0.33
CA SER A 94 1.46 -0.57 -1.73
C SER A 94 1.15 0.53 -2.75
N GLN A 95 1.28 1.82 -2.38
CA GLN A 95 0.88 2.98 -3.18
C GLN A 95 2.03 3.97 -3.42
N PRO A 96 3.08 3.60 -4.16
CA PRO A 96 4.29 4.41 -4.31
C PRO A 96 4.16 5.63 -5.24
N GLN A 97 2.97 5.94 -5.75
CA GLN A 97 2.73 6.99 -6.77
C GLN A 97 2.68 8.40 -6.20
N VAL A 98 2.55 8.54 -4.88
CA VAL A 98 2.56 9.81 -4.17
C VAL A 98 3.91 9.98 -3.52
N VAL A 99 4.54 11.13 -3.73
CA VAL A 99 5.81 11.44 -3.08
C VAL A 99 5.55 12.10 -1.71
N GLY A 100 6.58 12.10 -0.88
CA GLY A 100 6.53 12.80 0.41
C GLY A 100 6.58 14.30 0.25
N ALA A 101 5.87 14.98 1.12
CA ALA A 101 5.97 16.41 1.31
C ALA A 101 5.99 16.76 2.80
N LYS A 102 6.36 17.99 3.09
CA LYS A 102 6.25 18.57 4.44
C LYS A 102 6.09 20.07 4.37
N GLY A 103 5.23 20.60 5.24
CA GLY A 103 5.17 22.03 5.56
C GLY A 103 5.74 22.29 6.94
N GLY A 104 6.48 23.40 7.09
CA GLY A 104 6.99 23.85 8.39
C GLY A 104 6.96 25.36 8.50
N ILE A 105 6.51 25.87 9.65
CA ILE A 105 6.48 27.30 9.96
C ILE A 105 7.36 27.55 11.17
N ARG A 106 8.35 28.41 11.02
CA ARG A 106 9.19 28.90 12.11
C ARG A 106 8.50 30.07 12.80
N PHE A 107 7.80 29.78 13.88
CA PHE A 107 7.14 30.76 14.74
C PHE A 107 6.79 30.12 16.09
N PRO A 108 6.81 30.87 17.23
CA PRO A 108 6.42 30.32 18.53
C PRO A 108 4.93 29.91 18.55
N SER A 109 4.66 28.66 18.87
CA SER A 109 3.27 28.14 18.91
C SER A 109 2.40 28.75 20.01
N GLY A 110 3.02 29.20 21.09
CA GLY A 110 2.33 29.90 22.20
C GLY A 110 2.12 31.40 21.99
N ASP A 111 2.58 31.96 20.87
CA ASP A 111 2.34 33.38 20.56
C ASP A 111 0.88 33.60 20.13
N PRO A 112 0.18 34.64 20.67
CA PRO A 112 -1.21 34.94 20.28
C PRO A 112 -1.43 35.16 18.78
N GLN A 113 -0.40 35.47 18.02
CA GLN A 113 -0.45 35.62 16.56
C GLN A 113 -0.32 34.29 15.80
N ALA A 114 0.06 33.18 16.44
CA ALA A 114 0.28 31.91 15.75
C ALA A 114 -0.90 31.44 14.90
N PRO A 115 -2.18 31.57 15.30
CA PRO A 115 -3.32 31.23 14.45
C PRO A 115 -3.40 32.09 13.16
N LEU A 116 -3.07 33.38 13.27
CA LEU A 116 -3.06 34.30 12.11
C LEU A 116 -1.89 34.02 11.18
N VAL A 117 -0.74 33.64 11.71
CA VAL A 117 0.44 33.21 10.94
C VAL A 117 0.08 31.95 10.14
N LEU A 118 -0.56 30.95 10.77
CA LEU A 118 -0.99 29.73 10.09
C LEU A 118 -2.00 30.05 8.96
N GLU A 119 -2.97 30.90 9.22
CA GLU A 119 -3.95 31.35 8.22
C GLU A 119 -3.26 31.99 7.01
N ARG A 120 -2.34 32.95 7.24
CA ARG A 120 -1.61 33.63 6.17
C ARG A 120 -0.72 32.68 5.38
N PHE A 121 -0.07 31.74 6.06
CA PHE A 121 0.73 30.71 5.39
C PHE A 121 -0.13 29.88 4.41
N ILE A 122 -1.30 29.40 4.85
CA ILE A 122 -2.20 28.61 4.00
C ILE A 122 -2.74 29.46 2.85
N ARG A 123 -3.19 30.69 3.14
CA ARG A 123 -3.69 31.61 2.13
C ARG A 123 -2.67 31.88 1.02
N ASP A 124 -1.44 32.23 1.41
CA ASP A 124 -0.39 32.65 0.46
C ASP A 124 0.15 31.46 -0.35
N ASN A 125 -0.04 30.22 0.16
CA ASN A 125 0.36 28.99 -0.52
C ASN A 125 -0.85 28.18 -1.04
N ALA A 126 -2.03 28.79 -1.14
CA ALA A 126 -3.25 28.11 -1.57
C ALA A 126 -3.14 27.43 -2.94
N GLY A 127 -2.34 27.99 -3.86
CA GLY A 127 -2.08 27.38 -5.16
C GLY A 127 -1.34 26.04 -5.06
N VAL A 128 -0.35 25.91 -4.15
CA VAL A 128 0.38 24.66 -3.93
C VAL A 128 -0.54 23.61 -3.32
N LEU A 129 -1.34 23.99 -2.31
CA LEU A 129 -2.34 23.12 -1.68
C LEU A 129 -3.43 22.68 -2.68
N SER A 130 -3.81 23.56 -3.60
CA SER A 130 -4.84 23.23 -4.59
C SER A 130 -4.40 22.25 -5.65
N VAL A 131 -3.07 22.12 -5.93
CA VAL A 131 -2.58 21.40 -7.10
C VAL A 131 -1.71 20.20 -6.73
N TYR A 132 -0.83 20.35 -5.74
CA TYR A 132 0.22 19.37 -5.50
C TYR A 132 0.24 18.78 -4.09
N TRP A 133 -0.04 19.58 -3.07
CA TRP A 133 0.24 19.20 -1.68
C TRP A 133 -1.03 18.89 -0.89
N GLY A 134 -1.23 17.62 -0.58
CA GLY A 134 -2.20 17.18 0.42
C GLY A 134 -1.58 17.24 1.80
N THR A 135 -2.17 18.00 2.72
CA THR A 135 -1.63 18.21 4.07
C THR A 135 -2.68 18.00 5.16
N GLY A 136 -2.21 17.88 6.39
CA GLY A 136 -3.01 17.79 7.60
C GLY A 136 -2.25 18.34 8.79
N GLY A 137 -2.84 18.24 9.98
CA GLY A 137 -2.21 18.65 11.23
C GLY A 137 -0.97 17.82 11.57
N ASP A 138 0.00 18.48 12.21
CA ASP A 138 1.20 17.90 12.81
C ASP A 138 1.53 18.71 14.08
N LEU A 139 2.76 18.69 14.56
CA LEU A 139 3.18 19.37 15.78
C LEU A 139 2.67 20.84 15.84
N ASN A 140 1.87 21.15 16.85
CA ASN A 140 1.29 22.47 17.12
C ASN A 140 0.35 23.03 16.01
N THR A 141 -0.21 22.18 15.15
CA THR A 141 -1.24 22.55 14.19
C THR A 141 -2.42 21.57 14.25
N ASP A 142 -3.59 22.06 13.95
CA ASP A 142 -4.85 21.32 14.01
C ASP A 142 -5.37 21.08 12.60
N HIS A 143 -5.78 19.83 12.29
CA HIS A 143 -6.26 19.44 10.97
C HIS A 143 -7.54 20.19 10.57
N ALA A 144 -8.49 20.34 11.50
CA ALA A 144 -9.77 21.02 11.23
C ALA A 144 -9.57 22.53 10.96
N VAL A 145 -8.56 23.14 11.63
CA VAL A 145 -8.17 24.53 11.37
C VAL A 145 -7.55 24.68 9.98
N ILE A 146 -6.67 23.76 9.61
CA ILE A 146 -6.05 23.73 8.26
C ILE A 146 -7.14 23.56 7.20
N ASP A 147 -8.06 22.63 7.37
CA ASP A 147 -9.18 22.39 6.45
C ASP A 147 -10.11 23.61 6.33
N LYS A 148 -10.38 24.31 7.45
CA LYS A 148 -11.15 25.55 7.44
C LYS A 148 -10.50 26.61 6.52
N HIS A 149 -9.19 26.78 6.64
CA HIS A 149 -8.47 27.75 5.82
C HIS A 149 -8.31 27.26 4.37
N ALA A 150 -8.13 25.97 4.14
CA ALA A 150 -8.11 25.41 2.79
C ALA A 150 -9.45 25.64 2.06
N ARG A 151 -10.56 25.43 2.72
CA ARG A 151 -11.90 25.76 2.16
C ARG A 151 -12.07 27.24 1.83
N ALA A 152 -11.46 28.13 2.62
CA ALA A 152 -11.59 29.58 2.43
C ALA A 152 -10.72 30.11 1.29
N TYR A 153 -9.54 29.51 1.06
CA TYR A 153 -8.52 30.13 0.20
C TYR A 153 -8.08 29.27 -1.00
N CYS A 154 -8.31 27.97 -0.98
CA CYS A 154 -7.98 27.10 -2.11
C CYS A 154 -9.02 27.16 -3.23
N SER A 155 -8.82 26.36 -4.29
CA SER A 155 -9.71 26.33 -5.46
C SER A 155 -11.18 26.09 -5.06
N PRO A 156 -12.16 26.68 -5.79
CA PRO A 156 -13.57 26.45 -5.54
C PRO A 156 -13.92 24.97 -5.48
N GLY A 157 -14.74 24.60 -4.49
CA GLY A 157 -15.09 23.19 -4.25
C GLY A 157 -14.09 22.41 -3.42
N THR A 158 -13.01 23.04 -2.94
CA THR A 158 -12.11 22.42 -1.96
C THR A 158 -12.86 22.18 -0.65
N SER A 159 -12.89 20.93 -0.20
CA SER A 159 -13.53 20.50 1.04
C SER A 159 -12.52 20.25 2.16
N THR A 160 -11.33 19.81 1.83
CA THR A 160 -10.23 19.54 2.77
C THR A 160 -8.88 19.95 2.18
N ALA A 161 -7.89 20.10 3.03
CA ALA A 161 -6.50 20.33 2.60
C ALA A 161 -5.87 19.10 1.88
N LEU A 162 -6.60 18.01 1.75
CA LEU A 162 -6.18 16.78 1.07
C LEU A 162 -6.69 16.68 -0.37
N ASP A 163 -7.53 17.61 -0.81
CA ASP A 163 -8.23 17.54 -2.10
C ASP A 163 -7.29 17.48 -3.31
N ALA A 164 -6.12 18.14 -3.24
CA ALA A 164 -5.11 18.06 -4.30
C ALA A 164 -4.63 16.60 -4.50
N LEU A 165 -4.42 15.89 -3.40
CA LEU A 165 -3.99 14.50 -3.40
C LEU A 165 -5.09 13.57 -3.90
N TYR A 166 -6.34 13.78 -3.45
CA TYR A 166 -7.49 13.01 -3.91
C TYR A 166 -7.69 13.15 -5.43
N ARG A 167 -7.62 14.36 -5.93
CA ARG A 167 -7.73 14.61 -7.39
C ARG A 167 -6.60 13.93 -8.17
N ALA A 168 -5.38 13.99 -7.65
CA ALA A 168 -4.25 13.34 -8.30
C ALA A 168 -4.38 11.81 -8.31
N LEU A 169 -5.04 11.22 -7.33
CA LEU A 169 -5.34 9.80 -7.24
C LEU A 169 -6.64 9.38 -7.97
N GLY A 170 -7.31 10.34 -8.62
CA GLY A 170 -8.49 10.07 -9.44
C GLY A 170 -9.82 10.08 -8.67
N TYR A 171 -9.85 10.56 -7.43
CA TYR A 171 -11.11 10.76 -6.71
C TYR A 171 -11.83 12.03 -7.18
N THR A 172 -13.12 11.91 -7.39
CA THR A 172 -14.00 13.03 -7.79
C THR A 172 -15.33 12.98 -7.01
N GLY A 173 -15.88 14.16 -6.66
CA GLY A 173 -17.22 14.29 -6.12
C GLY A 173 -17.39 13.82 -4.67
N GLN A 174 -18.51 13.16 -4.36
CA GLN A 174 -18.96 12.84 -2.99
C GLN A 174 -18.03 11.86 -2.23
N SER A 175 -17.18 11.11 -2.93
CA SER A 175 -16.25 10.16 -2.29
C SER A 175 -15.19 10.84 -1.41
N PHE A 176 -14.93 12.13 -1.61
CA PHE A 176 -14.04 12.90 -0.72
C PHE A 176 -14.55 13.03 0.71
N ALA A 177 -15.86 13.15 0.89
CA ALA A 177 -16.47 13.30 2.22
C ALA A 177 -16.34 12.03 3.08
N ASP A 178 -16.19 10.86 2.45
CA ASP A 178 -16.09 9.58 3.15
C ASP A 178 -14.70 9.35 3.77
N ILE A 179 -13.64 9.89 3.19
CA ILE A 179 -12.27 9.64 3.68
C ILE A 179 -12.02 10.31 5.04
N PRO A 180 -12.34 11.60 5.26
CA PRO A 180 -12.24 12.16 6.60
C PRO A 180 -13.10 11.39 7.63
N ALA A 181 -14.32 11.01 7.27
CA ALA A 181 -15.19 10.24 8.14
C ALA A 181 -14.66 8.83 8.45
N LEU A 182 -13.95 8.20 7.50
CA LEU A 182 -13.24 6.95 7.74
C LEU A 182 -12.07 7.14 8.70
N LEU A 183 -11.25 8.16 8.50
CA LEU A 183 -10.08 8.43 9.35
C LEU A 183 -10.46 8.75 10.79
N GLU A 184 -11.61 9.40 10.98
CA GLU A 184 -12.17 9.77 12.29
C GLU A 184 -13.10 8.70 12.88
N GLU A 185 -13.23 7.53 12.24
CA GLU A 185 -14.00 6.43 12.81
C GLU A 185 -13.45 6.01 14.17
N SER A 186 -14.33 5.88 15.17
CA SER A 186 -13.93 5.39 16.48
C SER A 186 -13.61 3.90 16.42
N ILE A 187 -12.49 3.48 16.98
CA ILE A 187 -12.05 2.06 16.96
C ILE A 187 -12.77 1.23 18.02
N ASP A 188 -13.06 1.84 19.16
CA ASP A 188 -13.68 1.18 20.31
C ASP A 188 -14.22 2.23 21.28
N ASN A 189 -14.58 1.76 22.51
CA ASN A 189 -15.06 2.63 23.58
C ASN A 189 -13.95 3.54 24.16
N ASN A 190 -12.69 3.46 23.70
CA ASN A 190 -11.57 4.26 24.20
C ASN A 190 -11.50 5.65 23.53
N GLY A 191 -12.32 5.90 22.52
CA GLY A 191 -12.47 7.22 21.89
C GLY A 191 -11.29 7.65 21.01
N TRP A 192 -10.40 6.72 20.60
CA TRP A 192 -9.39 6.96 19.58
C TRP A 192 -10.00 6.86 18.18
N SER A 193 -9.63 7.76 17.30
CA SER A 193 -9.95 7.63 15.89
C SER A 193 -9.08 6.55 15.24
N LEU A 194 -9.56 6.01 14.11
CA LEU A 194 -8.83 5.01 13.35
C LEU A 194 -7.43 5.52 12.92
N SER A 195 -7.36 6.78 12.49
CA SER A 195 -6.09 7.41 12.08
C SER A 195 -5.10 7.56 13.22
N GLU A 196 -5.59 7.93 14.41
CA GLU A 196 -4.75 8.07 15.61
C GLU A 196 -4.25 6.72 16.13
N TYR A 197 -5.12 5.71 16.14
CA TYR A 197 -4.77 4.39 16.66
C TYR A 197 -3.83 3.62 15.72
N CYS A 198 -3.96 3.82 14.41
CA CYS A 198 -3.25 3.04 13.40
C CYS A 198 -1.73 3.17 13.52
N VAL A 199 -1.20 4.33 13.92
CA VAL A 199 0.26 4.49 14.08
C VAL A 199 0.78 3.62 15.22
N GLY A 200 0.15 3.64 16.38
CA GLY A 200 0.55 2.83 17.53
C GLY A 200 0.38 1.33 17.26
N TYR A 201 -0.70 0.96 16.57
CA TYR A 201 -0.95 -0.42 16.18
C TYR A 201 0.14 -0.99 15.27
N VAL A 202 0.52 -0.25 14.22
CA VAL A 202 1.61 -0.66 13.30
C VAL A 202 2.95 -0.72 14.00
N MET A 203 3.24 0.21 14.93
CA MET A 203 4.44 0.14 15.76
C MET A 203 4.48 -1.11 16.63
N ALA A 204 3.35 -1.46 17.27
CA ALA A 204 3.24 -2.66 18.08
C ALA A 204 3.43 -3.92 17.22
N VAL A 205 2.84 -3.97 16.03
CA VAL A 205 3.08 -5.06 15.06
C VAL A 205 4.55 -5.13 14.64
N THR A 206 5.20 -4.00 14.40
CA THR A 206 6.65 -3.97 14.07
C THR A 206 7.48 -4.59 15.20
N LEU A 207 7.22 -4.23 16.46
CA LEU A 207 7.92 -4.82 17.60
C LEU A 207 7.62 -6.32 17.72
N LYS A 208 6.35 -6.72 17.51
CA LYS A 208 5.94 -8.12 17.51
C LYS A 208 6.73 -8.96 16.50
N GLU A 209 6.88 -8.45 15.28
CA GLU A 209 7.67 -9.11 14.23
C GLU A 209 9.16 -9.24 14.61
N LEU A 210 9.75 -8.23 15.22
CA LEU A 210 11.14 -8.27 15.69
C LEU A 210 11.33 -9.29 16.83
N LEU A 211 10.48 -9.22 17.86
CA LEU A 211 10.53 -10.13 19.00
C LEU A 211 10.30 -11.60 18.58
N SER A 212 9.30 -11.85 17.74
CA SER A 212 8.97 -13.21 17.28
C SER A 212 10.13 -13.89 16.54
N ARG A 213 10.97 -13.10 15.86
CA ARG A 213 12.14 -13.58 15.13
C ARG A 213 13.36 -13.76 16.01
N ALA A 214 13.55 -12.88 16.98
CA ALA A 214 14.74 -12.86 17.82
C ALA A 214 14.61 -13.80 19.03
N ASP A 215 13.49 -13.74 19.72
CA ASP A 215 13.18 -14.59 20.87
C ASP A 215 11.65 -14.74 21.07
N PRO A 216 11.04 -15.76 20.45
CA PRO A 216 9.59 -15.99 20.58
C PRO A 216 9.12 -16.17 22.03
N ASN A 217 10.01 -16.57 22.95
CA ASN A 217 9.67 -16.77 24.36
C ASN A 217 9.39 -15.46 25.11
N LEU A 218 9.77 -14.33 24.56
CA LEU A 218 9.48 -13.00 25.13
C LEU A 218 8.06 -12.54 24.84
N MET A 219 7.35 -13.17 23.92
CA MET A 219 5.95 -12.81 23.66
C MET A 219 5.10 -12.92 24.92
N GLY A 220 4.36 -11.84 25.22
CA GLY A 220 3.55 -11.69 26.44
C GLY A 220 4.36 -11.29 27.70
N ARG A 221 5.69 -11.18 27.63
CA ARG A 221 6.55 -10.91 28.78
C ARG A 221 7.60 -9.83 28.55
N ALA A 222 7.71 -9.31 27.30
CA ALA A 222 8.65 -8.25 27.01
C ALA A 222 8.35 -7.00 27.86
N ARG A 223 9.37 -6.36 28.40
CA ARG A 223 9.28 -5.10 29.16
C ARG A 223 9.52 -3.94 28.21
N LEU A 224 8.58 -3.01 28.17
CA LEU A 224 8.52 -1.91 27.23
C LEU A 224 8.80 -0.59 27.97
N VAL A 225 9.75 0.19 27.47
CA VAL A 225 10.18 1.48 28.04
C VAL A 225 9.76 2.59 27.05
N LEU A 226 8.79 3.42 27.43
CA LEU A 226 8.19 4.42 26.57
C LEU A 226 8.69 5.83 26.88
N GLN A 227 9.13 6.54 25.86
CA GLN A 227 9.35 7.98 25.94
C GLN A 227 8.19 8.72 25.28
N GLY A 228 7.35 9.34 26.10
CA GLY A 228 6.13 10.03 25.71
C GLY A 228 4.88 9.16 25.77
N PHE A 229 3.80 9.73 26.33
CA PHE A 229 2.48 9.11 26.46
C PHE A 229 1.39 10.04 25.89
N GLY A 230 1.69 10.60 24.70
CA GLY A 230 0.73 11.31 23.84
C GLY A 230 -0.01 10.35 22.93
N CYS A 231 -0.54 10.84 21.81
CA CYS A 231 -1.28 10.03 20.83
C CYS A 231 -0.51 8.74 20.44
N VAL A 232 0.73 8.88 19.97
CA VAL A 232 1.53 7.75 19.49
C VAL A 232 1.91 6.77 20.61
N GLY A 233 2.36 7.28 21.76
CA GLY A 233 2.80 6.41 22.85
C GLY A 233 1.64 5.69 23.54
N ALA A 234 0.51 6.36 23.76
CA ALA A 234 -0.67 5.76 24.36
C ALA A 234 -1.28 4.69 23.44
N THR A 235 -1.46 4.99 22.14
CA THR A 235 -2.00 4.02 21.18
C THR A 235 -1.06 2.83 20.96
N PHE A 236 0.27 3.04 21.01
CA PHE A 236 1.23 1.95 21.02
C PHE A 236 1.06 1.05 22.26
N ALA A 237 0.95 1.64 23.45
CA ALA A 237 0.82 0.89 24.71
C ALA A 237 -0.45 0.03 24.69
N LEU A 238 -1.59 0.61 24.30
CA LEU A 238 -2.88 -0.10 24.16
C LEU A 238 -2.80 -1.23 23.12
N ALA A 239 -2.18 -0.97 21.98
CA ALA A 239 -2.01 -1.97 20.92
C ALA A 239 -1.05 -3.09 21.35
N ALA A 240 0.03 -2.77 22.07
CA ALA A 240 0.96 -3.76 22.58
C ALA A 240 0.31 -4.72 23.59
N GLU A 241 -0.57 -4.23 24.44
CA GLU A 241 -1.39 -5.03 25.34
C GLU A 241 -2.38 -5.90 24.56
N GLN A 242 -3.15 -5.32 23.65
CA GLN A 242 -4.11 -6.04 22.79
C GLN A 242 -3.46 -7.17 22.00
N LEU A 243 -2.25 -6.96 21.48
CA LEU A 243 -1.51 -7.92 20.68
C LEU A 243 -0.72 -8.93 21.53
N GLY A 244 -0.79 -8.83 22.87
CA GLY A 244 -0.09 -9.71 23.80
C GLY A 244 1.43 -9.66 23.64
N ILE A 245 2.03 -8.48 23.46
CA ILE A 245 3.47 -8.32 23.25
C ILE A 245 4.22 -8.38 24.57
N GLY A 246 3.77 -7.59 25.56
CA GLY A 246 4.43 -7.49 26.84
C GLY A 246 3.83 -6.41 27.73
N LEU A 247 4.59 -5.98 28.75
CA LEU A 247 4.18 -5.01 29.75
C LEU A 247 4.94 -3.68 29.55
N VAL A 248 4.22 -2.58 29.59
CA VAL A 248 4.85 -1.26 29.74
C VAL A 248 5.33 -1.14 31.19
N VAL A 249 6.62 -0.97 31.38
CA VAL A 249 7.22 -0.87 32.73
C VAL A 249 7.76 0.53 33.05
N ALA A 250 7.88 1.39 32.06
CA ALA A 250 8.36 2.75 32.26
C ALA A 250 7.79 3.70 31.23
N ILE A 251 7.35 4.89 31.66
CA ILE A 251 6.81 5.95 30.80
C ILE A 251 7.45 7.28 31.23
N SER A 252 7.91 8.07 30.26
CA SER A 252 8.37 9.46 30.52
C SER A 252 7.53 10.48 29.76
N SER A 253 7.41 11.65 30.36
CA SER A 253 6.89 12.89 29.78
C SER A 253 7.91 14.01 29.92
N GLN A 254 7.58 15.20 29.42
CA GLN A 254 8.43 16.38 29.63
C GLN A 254 8.48 16.89 31.10
N TYR A 255 7.60 16.41 31.97
CA TYR A 255 7.48 16.83 33.38
C TYR A 255 8.05 15.84 34.36
N GLY A 256 8.12 14.57 34.02
CA GLY A 256 8.62 13.51 34.89
C GLY A 256 8.54 12.15 34.24
N TYR A 257 8.81 11.11 35.02
CA TYR A 257 8.67 9.73 34.54
C TYR A 257 8.13 8.82 35.65
N TYR A 258 7.46 7.77 35.25
CA TYR A 258 6.88 6.74 36.08
C TYR A 258 7.47 5.39 35.73
N ILE A 259 7.97 4.65 36.73
CA ILE A 259 8.58 3.33 36.55
C ILE A 259 7.90 2.34 37.48
N ASP A 260 7.39 1.25 36.96
CA ASP A 260 6.80 0.13 37.67
C ASP A 260 7.18 -1.18 36.98
N ASN A 261 8.08 -1.93 37.59
CA ASN A 261 8.59 -3.18 37.03
C ASN A 261 7.53 -4.32 37.02
N ASP A 262 6.44 -4.17 37.76
CA ASP A 262 5.32 -5.11 37.78
C ASP A 262 4.34 -4.86 36.63
N GLY A 263 4.52 -3.77 35.88
CA GLY A 263 3.71 -3.31 34.77
C GLY A 263 2.81 -2.14 35.12
N ILE A 264 2.69 -1.23 34.16
CA ILE A 264 1.88 0.00 34.25
C ILE A 264 0.54 -0.26 33.55
N ASP A 265 -0.56 0.00 34.25
CA ASP A 265 -1.91 -0.04 33.67
C ASP A 265 -2.11 1.17 32.73
N CYS A 266 -1.72 1.02 31.49
CA CYS A 266 -1.82 2.04 30.46
C CYS A 266 -3.27 2.38 30.09
N VAL A 267 -4.20 1.43 30.23
CA VAL A 267 -5.63 1.65 29.98
C VAL A 267 -6.20 2.59 31.04
N ALA A 268 -5.88 2.36 32.32
CA ALA A 268 -6.33 3.21 33.40
C ALA A 268 -5.76 4.63 33.29
N ILE A 269 -4.46 4.78 32.98
CA ILE A 269 -3.81 6.10 32.77
C ILE A 269 -4.48 6.83 31.61
N GLU A 270 -4.71 6.17 30.48
CA GLU A 270 -5.33 6.77 29.31
C GLU A 270 -6.77 7.21 29.58
N HIS A 271 -7.55 6.37 30.26
CA HIS A 271 -8.92 6.69 30.65
C HIS A 271 -8.98 7.91 31.60
N ALA A 272 -8.10 7.92 32.60
CA ALA A 272 -8.02 9.05 33.55
C ALA A 272 -7.59 10.36 32.85
N ARG A 273 -6.61 10.28 31.94
CA ARG A 273 -6.15 11.41 31.15
C ARG A 273 -7.28 12.01 30.30
N ARG A 274 -8.09 11.19 29.65
CA ARG A 274 -9.22 11.66 28.82
C ARG A 274 -10.37 12.21 29.62
N SER A 275 -10.73 11.56 30.71
CA SER A 275 -11.86 12.03 31.55
C SER A 275 -11.57 13.34 32.29
N GLY A 276 -10.29 13.63 32.58
CA GLY A 276 -9.88 14.89 33.22
C GLY A 276 -9.78 16.08 32.28
N ALA A 277 -9.67 15.87 30.98
CA ALA A 277 -9.40 16.93 30.00
C ALA A 277 -10.64 17.65 29.47
N GLY A 278 -11.86 17.11 29.60
CA GLY A 278 -13.14 17.76 29.22
C GLY A 278 -13.27 18.25 27.76
N THR A 279 -12.28 17.99 26.91
CA THR A 279 -12.25 18.41 25.51
C THR A 279 -11.65 17.30 24.65
N HIS A 280 -12.19 17.11 23.46
CA HIS A 280 -11.60 16.29 22.38
C HIS A 280 -10.32 16.92 21.85
N PHE A 281 -9.38 17.18 22.70
CA PHE A 281 -8.10 17.72 22.27
C PHE A 281 -7.25 16.59 21.73
N ALA A 282 -6.59 16.82 20.60
CA ALA A 282 -5.57 15.92 20.10
C ALA A 282 -4.60 15.58 21.26
N PRO A 283 -4.58 14.34 21.72
CA PRO A 283 -3.89 13.99 22.97
C PRO A 283 -2.39 14.28 22.96
N GLY A 284 -1.80 14.48 21.77
CA GLY A 284 -0.39 14.87 21.60
C GLY A 284 -0.07 16.31 21.95
N LEU A 285 -1.07 17.15 22.18
CA LEU A 285 -0.89 18.58 22.50
C LEU A 285 -1.00 18.90 23.98
N ASP A 286 -1.44 17.95 24.82
CA ASP A 286 -1.40 18.16 26.28
C ASP A 286 0.00 17.88 26.81
N PRO A 287 0.73 18.94 27.22
CA PRO A 287 2.08 18.77 27.72
C PRO A 287 2.16 18.04 29.06
N ARG A 288 1.04 17.77 29.72
CA ARG A 288 0.91 17.10 31.00
C ARG A 288 0.16 15.76 30.92
N SER A 289 0.21 15.12 29.76
CA SER A 289 -0.58 13.91 29.50
C SER A 289 -0.32 12.78 30.53
N LEU A 290 0.90 12.62 30.99
CA LEU A 290 1.22 11.62 32.01
C LEU A 290 0.68 12.02 33.39
N GLU A 291 0.95 13.26 33.86
CA GLU A 291 0.46 13.75 35.15
C GLU A 291 -1.08 13.79 35.20
N ALA A 292 -1.74 14.15 34.08
CA ALA A 292 -3.19 14.17 34.01
C ALA A 292 -3.82 12.76 34.16
N GLY A 293 -3.08 11.72 33.79
CA GLY A 293 -3.50 10.32 33.91
C GLY A 293 -3.13 9.67 35.25
N LEU A 294 -2.21 10.24 36.00
CA LEU A 294 -1.82 9.71 37.30
C LEU A 294 -2.63 10.33 38.44
N SER A 295 -3.05 9.51 39.40
CA SER A 295 -3.65 10.01 40.64
C SER A 295 -2.63 10.74 41.52
N GLN A 296 -3.11 11.54 42.47
CA GLN A 296 -2.27 12.23 43.44
C GLN A 296 -1.42 11.24 44.26
N ALA A 297 -1.93 10.05 44.55
CA ALA A 297 -1.19 9.01 45.25
C ALA A 297 -0.04 8.46 44.40
N GLU A 298 -0.24 8.27 43.11
CA GLU A 298 0.79 7.81 42.15
C GLU A 298 1.86 8.86 41.92
N LEU A 299 1.46 10.13 41.74
CA LEU A 299 2.40 11.27 41.65
C LEU A 299 3.26 11.45 42.90
N SER A 300 2.73 11.09 44.06
CA SER A 300 3.43 11.15 45.37
C SER A 300 4.18 9.85 45.69
N SER A 301 4.08 8.81 44.86
CA SER A 301 4.71 7.53 45.07
C SER A 301 6.21 7.56 44.77
N ALA A 302 6.97 6.60 45.29
CA ALA A 302 8.37 6.41 44.93
C ALA A 302 8.59 5.96 43.47
N ARG A 303 7.53 5.62 42.78
CA ARG A 303 7.55 5.18 41.35
C ARG A 303 7.54 6.37 40.37
N TYR A 304 7.01 7.52 40.80
CA TYR A 304 7.05 8.74 40.02
C TYR A 304 8.23 9.63 40.42
N THR A 305 8.95 10.12 39.39
CA THR A 305 10.06 11.08 39.58
C THR A 305 9.78 12.32 38.72
N ALA A 306 9.56 13.45 39.40
CA ALA A 306 9.39 14.73 38.70
C ALA A 306 10.68 15.14 37.98
N ARG A 307 10.55 15.82 36.86
CA ARG A 307 11.67 16.35 36.11
C ARG A 307 12.43 17.40 36.98
N LYS A 308 13.74 17.27 37.00
CA LYS A 308 14.59 18.24 37.71
C LYS A 308 14.52 19.61 37.02
N ALA A 309 14.22 20.64 37.77
CA ALA A 309 14.18 22.02 37.26
C ALA A 309 15.50 22.39 36.58
N GLY A 310 15.44 22.96 35.39
CA GLY A 310 16.57 23.37 34.58
C GLY A 310 17.32 22.24 33.84
N SER A 311 16.89 20.96 33.94
CA SER A 311 17.50 19.90 33.16
C SER A 311 17.12 20.03 31.67
N SER A 312 18.06 19.74 30.78
CA SER A 312 17.77 19.61 29.34
C SER A 312 16.90 18.40 29.08
N ASP A 313 16.28 18.33 27.88
CA ASP A 313 15.49 17.16 27.48
C ASP A 313 16.35 15.89 27.38
N GLU A 314 17.58 16.03 26.88
CA GLU A 314 18.57 14.95 26.85
C GLU A 314 18.94 14.44 28.25
N GLU A 315 19.18 15.35 29.18
CA GLU A 315 19.54 14.99 30.57
C GLU A 315 18.36 14.29 31.25
N HIS A 316 17.15 14.80 31.05
CA HIS A 316 15.94 14.21 31.59
C HIS A 316 15.71 12.79 31.03
N LEU A 317 15.84 12.61 29.70
CA LEU A 317 15.70 11.31 29.05
C LEU A 317 16.79 10.33 29.49
N ALA A 318 18.05 10.77 29.58
CA ALA A 318 19.12 9.90 30.06
C ALA A 318 18.88 9.43 31.52
N ASN A 319 18.41 10.31 32.41
CA ASN A 319 18.06 9.92 33.78
C ASN A 319 16.90 8.92 33.85
N PHE A 320 15.89 9.09 33.00
CA PHE A 320 14.81 8.13 32.85
C PHE A 320 15.33 6.73 32.43
N LEU A 321 16.17 6.69 31.38
CA LEU A 321 16.77 5.46 30.88
C LEU A 321 17.69 4.75 31.88
N VAL A 322 18.36 5.51 32.76
CA VAL A 322 19.16 4.94 33.86
C VAL A 322 18.29 4.18 34.86
N GLY A 323 17.07 4.64 35.11
CA GLY A 323 16.12 4.00 36.03
C GLY A 323 15.28 2.88 35.46
N ALA A 324 15.13 2.80 34.15
CA ALA A 324 14.26 1.87 33.46
C ALA A 324 15.01 0.62 32.95
N GLU A 325 14.36 -0.56 33.03
CA GLU A 325 14.88 -1.81 32.48
C GLU A 325 13.85 -2.44 31.53
N GLY A 326 14.27 -2.85 30.33
CA GLY A 326 13.35 -3.47 29.38
C GLY A 326 14.01 -4.01 28.12
N GLU A 327 13.26 -4.77 27.34
CA GLU A 327 13.66 -5.36 26.06
C GLU A 327 13.48 -4.39 24.88
N ALA A 328 12.56 -3.43 24.99
CA ALA A 328 12.33 -2.47 23.92
C ALA A 328 12.26 -1.02 24.48
N PHE A 329 13.01 -0.14 23.84
CA PHE A 329 12.86 1.31 24.02
C PHE A 329 12.02 1.86 22.86
N VAL A 330 10.98 2.62 23.19
CA VAL A 330 9.97 3.12 22.27
C VAL A 330 9.86 4.65 22.37
N PRO A 331 10.69 5.40 21.64
CA PRO A 331 10.62 6.85 21.59
C PRO A 331 9.42 7.33 20.77
N CYS A 332 8.42 7.93 21.44
CA CYS A 332 7.19 8.44 20.85
C CYS A 332 7.02 9.96 21.00
N ALA A 333 7.95 10.64 21.65
CA ALA A 333 7.88 12.08 21.87
C ALA A 333 9.25 12.72 21.66
N GLY A 334 9.24 13.79 20.90
CA GLY A 334 10.48 14.54 20.65
C GLY A 334 11.34 13.95 19.53
N ARG A 335 12.13 14.82 18.95
CA ARG A 335 13.13 14.52 17.91
C ARG A 335 14.52 14.41 18.56
N TYR A 336 15.47 13.83 17.82
CA TYR A 336 16.89 13.84 18.19
C TYR A 336 17.17 13.21 19.56
N VAL A 337 16.42 12.14 19.86
CA VAL A 337 16.48 11.46 21.17
C VAL A 337 17.64 10.45 21.26
N LEU A 338 18.15 9.98 20.13
CA LEU A 338 19.31 9.08 20.08
C LEU A 338 20.60 9.92 20.00
N THR A 339 21.08 10.32 21.16
CA THR A 339 22.36 11.02 21.36
C THR A 339 23.36 10.07 22.00
N PRO A 340 24.69 10.34 21.99
CA PRO A 340 25.68 9.53 22.69
C PRO A 340 25.32 9.28 24.14
N LYS A 341 24.78 10.29 24.82
CA LYS A 341 24.41 10.20 26.23
C LYS A 341 23.22 9.26 26.45
N THR A 342 22.18 9.35 25.62
CA THR A 342 21.00 8.48 25.73
C THR A 342 21.32 7.07 25.27
N ILE A 343 22.13 6.87 24.24
CA ILE A 343 22.63 5.57 23.80
C ILE A 343 23.47 4.92 24.91
N SER A 344 24.35 5.67 25.54
CA SER A 344 25.14 5.17 26.68
C SER A 344 24.22 4.73 27.82
N ALA A 345 23.15 5.49 28.12
CA ALA A 345 22.19 5.13 29.16
C ALA A 345 21.42 3.84 28.79
N LEU A 346 21.00 3.68 27.52
CA LEU A 346 20.37 2.46 27.02
C LEU A 346 21.28 1.24 27.18
N ILE A 347 22.53 1.36 26.75
CA ILE A 347 23.52 0.26 26.78
C ILE A 347 23.87 -0.14 28.20
N ASN A 348 24.19 0.86 29.06
CA ASN A 348 24.78 0.61 30.36
C ASN A 348 23.75 0.43 31.48
N HIS A 349 22.48 0.74 31.23
CA HIS A 349 21.42 0.67 32.23
C HIS A 349 20.17 -0.05 31.73
N THR A 350 19.46 0.49 30.72
CA THR A 350 18.16 -0.04 30.28
C THR A 350 18.25 -1.48 29.80
N PHE A 351 19.29 -1.83 29.03
CA PHE A 351 19.48 -3.16 28.44
C PHE A 351 20.48 -4.05 29.17
N THR A 352 20.95 -3.68 30.37
CA THR A 352 22.01 -4.43 31.08
C THR A 352 21.62 -5.85 31.46
N LYS A 353 20.37 -6.08 31.82
CA LYS A 353 19.83 -7.40 32.21
C LYS A 353 19.13 -8.12 31.07
N VAL A 354 19.19 -7.59 29.86
CA VAL A 354 18.50 -8.10 28.69
C VAL A 354 19.44 -8.91 27.83
N SER A 355 18.98 -10.05 27.29
CA SER A 355 19.73 -10.82 26.31
C SER A 355 20.15 -9.95 25.11
N VAL A 356 21.36 -10.14 24.63
CA VAL A 356 21.88 -9.39 23.47
C VAL A 356 21.02 -9.59 22.20
N SER A 357 20.31 -10.72 22.08
CA SER A 357 19.39 -10.99 20.96
C SER A 357 18.04 -10.29 21.09
N SER A 358 17.74 -9.64 22.23
CA SER A 358 16.41 -9.16 22.56
C SER A 358 16.38 -7.65 22.88
N ARG A 359 17.30 -6.89 22.30
CA ARG A 359 17.42 -5.42 22.51
C ARG A 359 16.90 -4.68 21.29
N PHE A 360 15.82 -3.91 21.45
CA PHE A 360 15.14 -3.27 20.34
C PHE A 360 14.91 -1.77 20.59
N ILE A 361 14.96 -1.00 19.49
CA ILE A 361 14.40 0.36 19.43
C ILE A 361 13.34 0.36 18.34
N VAL A 362 12.11 0.75 18.70
CA VAL A 362 10.98 0.92 17.77
C VAL A 362 10.46 2.34 17.92
N ALA A 363 10.83 3.19 17.00
CA ALA A 363 10.56 4.62 17.10
C ALA A 363 9.22 5.02 16.49
N GLY A 364 8.43 5.76 17.27
CA GLY A 364 7.19 6.42 16.83
C GLY A 364 7.43 7.88 16.43
N ALA A 365 8.45 8.51 17.00
CA ALA A 365 8.86 9.86 16.63
C ALA A 365 9.63 9.87 15.30
N ASN A 366 9.52 10.96 14.56
CA ASN A 366 10.33 11.20 13.36
C ASN A 366 11.70 11.78 13.77
N ASN A 367 12.72 11.60 12.90
CA ASN A 367 14.04 12.21 13.06
C ASN A 367 14.65 11.95 14.44
N VAL A 368 14.72 10.69 14.84
CA VAL A 368 15.21 10.31 16.19
C VAL A 368 16.73 10.47 16.36
N PHE A 369 17.49 10.53 15.28
CA PHE A 369 18.95 10.70 15.32
C PHE A 369 19.33 12.15 15.56
N SER A 370 20.37 12.35 16.37
CA SER A 370 20.95 13.68 16.61
C SER A 370 21.52 14.25 15.31
N PRO A 371 21.21 15.50 14.93
CA PRO A 371 21.82 16.13 13.76
C PRO A 371 23.31 16.45 13.95
N ALA A 372 23.81 16.38 15.18
CA ALA A 372 25.23 16.64 15.49
C ALA A 372 26.13 15.44 15.19
N GLU A 373 25.54 14.27 14.86
CA GLU A 373 26.28 13.03 14.63
C GLU A 373 25.81 12.38 13.33
N SER A 374 26.70 11.59 12.72
CA SER A 374 26.27 10.83 11.57
C SER A 374 25.32 9.70 11.98
N ARG A 375 24.26 9.47 11.21
CA ARG A 375 23.36 8.35 11.41
C ARG A 375 24.12 7.01 11.40
N GLU A 376 25.12 6.87 10.52
CA GLU A 376 25.93 5.67 10.39
C GLU A 376 26.78 5.39 11.65
N GLU A 377 27.35 6.43 12.28
CA GLU A 377 28.06 6.28 13.55
C GLU A 377 27.11 5.85 14.67
N THR A 378 25.90 6.43 14.71
CA THR A 378 24.88 6.04 15.68
C THR A 378 24.45 4.59 15.46
N LEU A 379 24.13 4.18 14.22
CA LEU A 379 23.77 2.79 13.88
C LEU A 379 24.89 1.81 14.21
N SER A 380 26.16 2.17 13.96
CA SER A 380 27.33 1.34 14.29
C SER A 380 27.51 1.20 15.82
N SER A 381 27.17 2.24 16.58
CA SER A 381 27.16 2.18 18.06
C SER A 381 26.06 1.23 18.57
N LEU A 382 24.87 1.26 17.97
CA LEU A 382 23.79 0.32 18.28
C LEU A 382 24.17 -1.11 17.92
N ASP A 383 24.85 -1.34 16.78
CA ASP A 383 25.36 -2.66 16.37
C ASP A 383 26.37 -3.21 17.37
N SER A 384 27.31 -2.38 17.81
CA SER A 384 28.30 -2.76 18.82
C SER A 384 27.68 -3.23 20.12
N ALA A 385 26.48 -2.73 20.45
CA ALA A 385 25.69 -3.13 21.62
C ALA A 385 24.64 -4.19 21.32
N SER A 386 24.58 -4.69 20.10
CA SER A 386 23.58 -5.65 19.61
C SER A 386 22.12 -5.15 19.80
N ILE A 387 21.89 -3.85 19.65
CA ILE A 387 20.57 -3.25 19.69
C ILE A 387 20.05 -3.20 18.26
N ARG A 388 18.88 -3.76 18.01
CA ARG A 388 18.24 -3.77 16.68
C ARG A 388 17.27 -2.61 16.54
N MET A 389 17.35 -1.94 15.39
CA MET A 389 16.49 -0.80 15.06
C MET A 389 16.16 -0.81 13.56
N LEU A 390 14.88 -0.91 13.22
CA LEU A 390 14.41 -0.56 11.87
C LEU A 390 14.27 0.96 11.74
N PRO A 391 14.32 1.50 10.51
CA PRO A 391 14.00 2.89 10.27
C PRO A 391 12.65 3.29 10.88
N GLU A 392 12.58 4.45 11.50
CA GLU A 392 11.36 4.96 12.14
C GLU A 392 10.20 5.11 11.14
N TRP A 393 10.50 5.41 9.89
CA TRP A 393 9.48 5.54 8.86
C TRP A 393 8.79 4.21 8.49
N ILE A 394 9.33 3.05 8.92
CA ILE A 394 8.62 1.77 8.85
C ILE A 394 7.67 1.64 10.03
N SER A 395 8.18 1.78 11.25
CA SER A 395 7.39 1.55 12.46
C SER A 395 6.26 2.57 12.62
N ASN A 396 6.47 3.82 12.26
CA ASN A 396 5.48 4.88 12.39
C ASN A 396 4.69 5.17 11.09
N SER A 397 4.65 4.21 10.14
CA SER A 397 3.95 4.37 8.86
C SER A 397 2.42 4.22 8.94
N GLY A 398 1.87 3.77 10.07
CA GLY A 398 0.48 3.34 10.18
C GLY A 398 -0.53 4.33 9.63
N THR A 399 -0.55 5.57 10.13
CA THR A 399 -1.50 6.59 9.65
C THR A 399 -1.31 6.94 8.18
N SER A 400 -0.06 7.06 7.70
CA SER A 400 0.19 7.33 6.28
C SER A 400 -0.23 6.17 5.38
N ASN A 401 -0.05 4.93 5.84
CA ASN A 401 -0.50 3.74 5.14
C ASN A 401 -2.04 3.68 5.08
N LEU A 402 -2.72 3.88 6.21
CA LEU A 402 -4.19 3.96 6.27
C LEU A 402 -4.72 5.04 5.32
N PHE A 403 -4.12 6.22 5.35
CA PHE A 403 -4.46 7.32 4.47
C PHE A 403 -4.33 6.94 3.00
N MET A 404 -3.22 6.35 2.60
CA MET A 404 -3.02 5.91 1.22
C MET A 404 -4.00 4.81 0.80
N ARG A 405 -4.32 3.87 1.70
CA ARG A 405 -5.35 2.85 1.47
C ARG A 405 -6.74 3.46 1.31
N ALA A 406 -7.08 4.45 2.14
CA ALA A 406 -8.33 5.19 2.00
C ALA A 406 -8.41 5.92 0.66
N CYS A 407 -7.36 6.65 0.29
CA CYS A 407 -7.25 7.33 -1.01
C CYS A 407 -7.27 6.38 -2.21
N SER A 408 -6.98 5.11 -2.04
CA SER A 408 -6.99 4.09 -3.09
C SER A 408 -8.29 3.26 -3.09
N GLY A 409 -9.24 3.56 -2.21
CA GLY A 409 -10.47 2.79 -2.05
C GLY A 409 -10.26 1.39 -1.45
N LEU A 410 -9.09 1.15 -0.86
CA LEU A 410 -8.72 -0.11 -0.22
C LEU A 410 -9.05 -0.15 1.27
N ALA A 411 -9.38 0.98 1.89
CA ALA A 411 -9.90 1.05 3.25
C ALA A 411 -11.39 1.40 3.19
N LEU A 412 -12.20 0.68 3.93
CA LEU A 412 -13.64 0.80 3.91
C LEU A 412 -14.17 1.29 5.27
N ARG A 413 -15.14 2.19 5.21
CA ARG A 413 -15.85 2.69 6.40
C ARG A 413 -16.66 1.57 7.06
N GLY A 414 -16.65 1.50 8.40
CA GLY A 414 -17.29 0.42 9.16
C GLY A 414 -16.47 -0.85 9.31
N TYR A 415 -15.22 -0.86 8.79
CA TYR A 415 -14.31 -2.02 8.85
C TYR A 415 -12.99 -1.67 9.52
N SER A 416 -13.03 -0.92 10.62
CA SER A 416 -11.84 -0.38 11.29
C SER A 416 -10.81 -1.46 11.65
N ALA A 417 -11.24 -2.61 12.17
CA ALA A 417 -10.34 -3.72 12.51
C ALA A 417 -9.62 -4.29 11.27
N SER A 418 -10.36 -4.50 10.18
CA SER A 418 -9.79 -4.99 8.91
C SER A 418 -8.84 -3.97 8.28
N ASN A 419 -9.15 -2.67 8.40
CA ASN A 419 -8.29 -1.60 7.92
C ASN A 419 -6.97 -1.54 8.69
N LEU A 420 -7.00 -1.71 10.03
CA LEU A 420 -5.80 -1.80 10.86
C LEU A 420 -4.93 -3.00 10.50
N GLU A 421 -5.56 -4.16 10.34
CA GLU A 421 -4.85 -5.39 9.98
C GLU A 421 -4.23 -5.28 8.59
N ALA A 422 -4.91 -4.68 7.63
CA ALA A 422 -4.40 -4.45 6.30
C ALA A 422 -3.15 -3.53 6.32
N CYS A 423 -3.17 -2.44 7.09
CA CYS A 423 -2.00 -1.58 7.30
C CYS A 423 -0.83 -2.32 7.95
N ALA A 424 -1.14 -3.17 8.94
CA ALA A 424 -0.14 -4.01 9.59
C ALA A 424 0.46 -5.03 8.61
N ASN A 425 -0.34 -5.64 7.74
CA ASN A 425 0.11 -6.61 6.75
C ASN A 425 1.01 -5.98 5.69
N ASP A 426 0.73 -4.75 5.24
CA ASP A 426 1.62 -4.00 4.35
C ASP A 426 3.00 -3.81 5.01
N THR A 427 3.02 -3.43 6.29
CA THR A 427 4.27 -3.25 7.06
C THR A 427 4.99 -4.57 7.31
N LYS A 428 4.26 -5.64 7.67
CA LYS A 428 4.86 -6.99 7.79
C LYS A 428 5.47 -7.46 6.48
N SER A 429 4.76 -7.28 5.37
CA SER A 429 5.26 -7.66 4.04
C SER A 429 6.54 -6.91 3.68
N PHE A 430 6.62 -5.61 4.04
CA PHE A 430 7.85 -4.85 3.88
C PHE A 430 9.00 -5.40 4.74
N ILE A 431 8.74 -5.63 6.02
CA ILE A 431 9.72 -6.19 6.97
C ILE A 431 10.19 -7.58 6.52
N ASN A 432 9.26 -8.43 6.05
CA ASN A 432 9.59 -9.75 5.55
C ASN A 432 10.53 -9.69 4.34
N ALA A 433 10.27 -8.80 3.39
CA ALA A 433 11.12 -8.62 2.22
C ALA A 433 12.54 -8.15 2.61
N VAL A 434 12.67 -7.27 3.60
CA VAL A 434 13.97 -6.82 4.12
C VAL A 434 14.73 -7.98 4.77
N PHE A 435 14.08 -8.74 5.65
CA PHE A 435 14.74 -9.85 6.35
C PHE A 435 15.01 -11.06 5.45
N ALA A 436 14.23 -11.27 4.40
CA ALA A 436 14.54 -12.27 3.39
C ALA A 436 15.88 -11.97 2.67
N LYS A 437 16.19 -10.66 2.49
CA LYS A 437 17.41 -10.22 1.81
C LYS A 437 18.67 -10.33 2.69
N ILE A 438 18.58 -10.03 3.99
CA ILE A 438 19.77 -9.88 4.86
C ILE A 438 19.70 -10.64 6.19
N GLY A 439 18.58 -11.26 6.52
CA GLY A 439 18.37 -11.93 7.81
C GLY A 439 18.35 -11.00 9.02
N LEU A 440 17.96 -11.52 10.19
CA LEU A 440 17.97 -10.76 11.45
C LEU A 440 19.38 -10.50 12.00
N SER A 441 20.35 -11.28 11.57
CA SER A 441 21.76 -11.16 11.98
C SER A 441 22.53 -10.06 11.27
N GLY A 442 21.96 -9.43 10.26
CA GLY A 442 22.55 -8.26 9.59
C GLY A 442 22.78 -7.10 10.55
N THR A 443 23.75 -6.23 10.26
CA THR A 443 23.98 -5.00 11.01
C THR A 443 22.81 -4.02 10.81
N ASN A 444 22.61 -3.05 11.71
CA ASN A 444 21.64 -1.98 11.51
C ASN A 444 21.93 -1.17 10.24
N VAL A 445 23.21 -0.93 9.93
CA VAL A 445 23.60 -0.26 8.68
C VAL A 445 23.08 -1.04 7.47
N ALA A 446 23.36 -2.34 7.41
CA ALA A 446 22.87 -3.20 6.33
C ALA A 446 21.33 -3.29 6.29
N LEU A 447 20.64 -3.30 7.44
CA LEU A 447 19.18 -3.26 7.55
C LEU A 447 18.63 -1.96 6.94
N TRP A 448 19.24 -0.83 7.27
CA TRP A 448 18.82 0.48 6.77
C TRP A 448 19.05 0.60 5.27
N ASP A 449 20.20 0.12 4.77
CA ASP A 449 20.50 0.09 3.33
C ASP A 449 19.50 -0.78 2.59
N ALA A 450 19.19 -1.98 3.08
CA ALA A 450 18.21 -2.86 2.48
C ALA A 450 16.79 -2.27 2.50
N CYS A 451 16.43 -1.57 3.58
CA CYS A 451 15.16 -0.84 3.65
C CYS A 451 15.11 0.29 2.61
N HIS A 452 16.20 1.05 2.49
CA HIS A 452 16.31 2.13 1.51
C HIS A 452 16.25 1.60 0.07
N ASP A 453 17.00 0.55 -0.25
CA ASP A 453 16.98 -0.11 -1.56
C ASP A 453 15.55 -0.56 -1.93
N LEU A 454 14.83 -1.16 -0.97
CA LEU A 454 13.46 -1.60 -1.19
C LEU A 454 12.50 -0.41 -1.42
N VAL A 455 12.69 0.70 -0.70
CA VAL A 455 11.94 1.95 -0.94
C VAL A 455 12.23 2.46 -2.35
N MET A 456 13.50 2.53 -2.74
CA MET A 456 13.89 3.00 -4.07
C MET A 456 13.34 2.11 -5.18
N ALA A 457 13.38 0.79 -4.99
CA ALA A 457 12.79 -0.16 -5.92
C ALA A 457 11.26 0.01 -6.04
N ARG A 458 10.54 0.19 -4.92
CA ARG A 458 9.10 0.45 -4.93
C ARG A 458 8.74 1.80 -5.55
N ARG A 459 9.51 2.85 -5.27
CA ARG A 459 9.35 4.17 -5.90
C ARG A 459 9.61 4.09 -7.41
N ALA A 460 10.64 3.37 -7.82
CA ALA A 460 10.93 3.12 -9.21
C ALA A 460 9.81 2.32 -9.90
N ALA A 461 9.26 1.29 -9.25
CA ALA A 461 8.11 0.55 -9.72
C ALA A 461 6.86 1.45 -9.85
N GLY A 462 6.64 2.37 -8.92
CA GLY A 462 5.58 3.38 -9.03
C GLY A 462 5.80 4.37 -10.17
N ALA A 463 7.04 4.74 -10.44
CA ALA A 463 7.41 5.54 -11.62
C ALA A 463 7.25 4.76 -12.93
N VAL A 464 7.35 3.44 -12.86
CA VAL A 464 7.16 2.52 -13.98
C VAL A 464 5.67 2.37 -14.33
N ASN A 465 4.75 2.44 -13.37
CA ASN A 465 3.30 2.44 -13.66
C ASN A 465 2.84 3.81 -14.21
N ARG A 466 3.27 4.17 -15.40
CA ARG A 466 3.01 5.49 -16.01
C ARG A 466 1.52 5.72 -16.30
N LEU A 467 0.76 4.66 -16.59
CA LEU A 467 -0.68 4.72 -16.82
C LEU A 467 -1.49 4.83 -15.52
N GLY A 468 -0.86 4.57 -14.36
CA GLY A 468 -1.52 4.61 -13.07
C GLY A 468 -2.56 3.49 -12.91
N VAL A 469 -2.24 2.29 -13.37
CA VAL A 469 -3.10 1.10 -13.23
C VAL A 469 -3.27 0.76 -11.76
N LYS A 470 -4.50 0.53 -11.33
CA LYS A 470 -4.87 0.15 -9.95
C LYS A 470 -5.03 -1.35 -9.78
N ARG A 471 -5.86 -1.93 -10.65
CA ARG A 471 -6.18 -3.36 -10.65
C ARG A 471 -6.84 -3.75 -11.96
N MET A 472 -6.89 -5.03 -12.24
CA MET A 472 -7.83 -5.56 -13.22
C MET A 472 -9.23 -5.51 -12.60
N SER A 473 -10.16 -4.85 -13.28
CA SER A 473 -11.49 -4.59 -12.73
C SER A 473 -12.58 -5.44 -13.41
N HIS A 474 -12.38 -5.79 -14.66
CA HIS A 474 -13.43 -6.46 -15.44
C HIS A 474 -12.85 -7.30 -16.57
N LEU A 475 -13.53 -8.39 -16.88
CA LEU A 475 -13.31 -9.25 -18.04
C LEU A 475 -14.54 -9.18 -18.95
N THR A 476 -14.33 -9.12 -20.25
CA THR A 476 -15.40 -9.27 -21.23
C THR A 476 -15.12 -10.49 -22.10
N LEU A 477 -16.04 -11.44 -22.10
CA LEU A 477 -15.99 -12.61 -22.96
C LEU A 477 -16.90 -12.40 -24.18
N THR A 478 -16.31 -12.22 -25.34
CA THR A 478 -17.03 -12.12 -26.60
C THR A 478 -17.15 -13.53 -27.24
N THR A 479 -18.37 -14.03 -27.39
CA THR A 479 -18.60 -15.40 -27.87
C THR A 479 -19.86 -15.50 -28.73
N PRO A 480 -19.89 -16.37 -29.77
CA PRO A 480 -21.13 -16.68 -30.50
C PRO A 480 -22.14 -17.48 -29.64
N ASN A 481 -21.66 -18.19 -28.59
CA ASN A 481 -22.48 -19.09 -27.78
C ASN A 481 -22.65 -18.57 -26.34
N VAL A 482 -23.34 -17.42 -26.20
CA VAL A 482 -23.56 -16.75 -24.89
C VAL A 482 -24.26 -17.68 -23.88
N ALA A 483 -25.20 -18.50 -24.30
CA ALA A 483 -25.94 -19.40 -23.41
C ALA A 483 -25.01 -20.44 -22.77
N ARG A 484 -24.18 -21.09 -23.58
CA ARG A 484 -23.23 -22.11 -23.09
C ARG A 484 -22.13 -21.51 -22.25
N ALA A 485 -21.61 -20.37 -22.67
CA ALA A 485 -20.62 -19.65 -21.89
C ALA A 485 -21.18 -19.24 -20.51
N GLY A 486 -22.41 -18.70 -20.48
CA GLY A 486 -23.07 -18.36 -19.19
C GLY A 486 -23.26 -19.57 -18.29
N GLU A 487 -23.72 -20.67 -18.85
CA GLU A 487 -23.89 -21.93 -18.13
C GLU A 487 -22.56 -22.42 -17.54
N THR A 488 -21.48 -22.36 -18.30
CA THR A 488 -20.15 -22.78 -17.84
C THR A 488 -19.61 -21.88 -16.71
N ILE A 489 -19.68 -20.56 -16.87
CA ILE A 489 -19.25 -19.61 -15.84
C ILE A 489 -20.07 -19.76 -14.55
N GLU A 490 -21.40 -19.97 -14.66
CA GLU A 490 -22.26 -20.14 -13.49
C GLU A 490 -22.04 -21.49 -12.77
N ARG A 491 -21.90 -22.57 -13.52
CA ARG A 491 -21.95 -23.94 -12.98
C ARG A 491 -20.59 -24.51 -12.70
N VAL A 492 -19.61 -24.29 -13.60
CA VAL A 492 -18.25 -24.83 -13.46
C VAL A 492 -17.35 -23.87 -12.68
N TYR A 493 -17.40 -22.56 -12.98
CA TYR A 493 -16.64 -21.56 -12.25
C TYR A 493 -17.33 -21.05 -10.98
N ASN A 494 -18.55 -21.53 -10.71
CA ASN A 494 -19.33 -21.15 -9.51
C ASN A 494 -19.47 -19.63 -9.34
N ALA A 495 -19.48 -18.89 -10.46
CA ALA A 495 -19.62 -17.44 -10.43
C ALA A 495 -21.06 -17.04 -10.03
N ARG A 496 -21.16 -16.00 -9.22
CA ARG A 496 -22.42 -15.35 -8.87
C ARG A 496 -22.85 -14.43 -10.00
N PHE A 497 -24.13 -14.23 -10.20
CA PHE A 497 -24.67 -13.40 -11.27
C PHE A 497 -25.75 -12.43 -10.78
N ASN A 498 -25.89 -11.30 -11.49
CA ASN A 498 -26.97 -10.34 -11.29
C ASN A 498 -28.32 -10.88 -11.87
N GLU A 499 -29.43 -10.23 -11.55
CA GLU A 499 -30.79 -10.71 -11.88
C GLU A 499 -31.01 -11.00 -13.40
N ASP A 500 -30.44 -10.18 -14.26
CA ASP A 500 -30.56 -10.32 -15.72
C ASP A 500 -29.43 -11.13 -16.38
N LYS A 501 -28.47 -11.65 -15.59
CA LYS A 501 -27.31 -12.42 -16.06
C LYS A 501 -26.42 -11.68 -17.07
N THR A 502 -26.33 -10.38 -16.94
CA THR A 502 -25.42 -9.57 -17.77
C THR A 502 -24.06 -9.39 -17.13
N LEU A 503 -23.97 -9.57 -15.80
CA LEU A 503 -22.76 -9.40 -15.00
C LEU A 503 -22.57 -10.58 -14.07
N TYR A 504 -21.36 -11.12 -14.07
CA TYR A 504 -20.92 -12.22 -13.23
C TYR A 504 -19.83 -11.75 -12.28
N GLN A 505 -19.90 -12.17 -11.03
CA GLN A 505 -18.83 -12.02 -10.05
C GLN A 505 -18.11 -13.35 -9.92
N LEU A 506 -16.84 -13.39 -10.27
CA LEU A 506 -16.00 -14.55 -10.10
C LEU A 506 -15.79 -14.87 -8.61
N PRO A 507 -15.46 -16.12 -8.23
CA PRO A 507 -15.62 -16.59 -6.85
C PRO A 507 -14.77 -15.90 -5.79
N GLY A 508 -13.58 -15.39 -6.12
CA GLY A 508 -12.68 -14.73 -5.20
C GLY A 508 -13.15 -13.32 -4.82
N ASP A 509 -12.92 -12.91 -3.59
CA ASP A 509 -13.38 -11.60 -3.09
C ASP A 509 -12.83 -10.41 -3.86
N ASP A 510 -11.60 -10.54 -4.39
CA ASP A 510 -10.92 -9.51 -5.18
C ASP A 510 -10.91 -9.84 -6.69
N ASP A 511 -11.65 -10.86 -7.13
CA ASP A 511 -11.71 -11.24 -8.53
C ASP A 511 -12.44 -10.18 -9.35
N PRO A 512 -12.03 -9.98 -10.62
CA PRO A 512 -12.73 -9.07 -11.51
C PRO A 512 -14.16 -9.56 -11.80
N THR A 513 -15.03 -8.63 -12.12
CA THR A 513 -16.33 -8.98 -12.69
C THR A 513 -16.16 -9.47 -14.13
N LEU A 514 -17.14 -10.23 -14.65
CA LEU A 514 -17.13 -10.73 -16.02
C LEU A 514 -18.49 -10.46 -16.70
N SER A 515 -18.45 -9.97 -17.93
CA SER A 515 -19.62 -9.89 -18.82
C SER A 515 -19.45 -10.81 -20.01
N ILE A 516 -20.56 -11.40 -20.46
CA ILE A 516 -20.60 -12.23 -21.68
C ILE A 516 -21.36 -11.49 -22.77
N VAL A 517 -20.67 -11.23 -23.87
CA VAL A 517 -21.21 -10.44 -24.98
C VAL A 517 -21.33 -11.35 -26.23
N ARG A 518 -22.47 -11.24 -26.93
CA ARG A 518 -22.65 -11.96 -28.18
C ARG A 518 -21.77 -11.39 -29.27
N ALA A 519 -20.94 -12.22 -29.87
CA ALA A 519 -20.18 -11.85 -31.05
C ALA A 519 -21.13 -11.48 -32.20
N PRO A 520 -21.01 -10.32 -32.85
CA PRO A 520 -21.77 -9.96 -34.05
C PRO A 520 -21.59 -10.96 -35.16
N ALA A 521 -22.58 -11.08 -36.05
CA ALA A 521 -22.49 -11.97 -37.22
C ALA A 521 -21.33 -11.49 -38.12
N GLY A 522 -20.41 -12.39 -38.45
CA GLY A 522 -19.22 -12.09 -39.25
C GLY A 522 -18.01 -11.60 -38.44
N THR A 523 -18.09 -11.66 -37.10
CA THR A 523 -16.91 -11.41 -36.21
C THR A 523 -15.80 -12.40 -36.59
N GLY A 524 -14.60 -11.86 -36.81
CA GLY A 524 -13.41 -12.67 -37.09
C GLY A 524 -12.93 -13.42 -35.85
N PRO A 525 -12.14 -14.50 -36.01
CA PRO A 525 -11.61 -15.26 -34.86
C PRO A 525 -10.85 -14.40 -33.88
N GLY A 526 -10.18 -13.38 -34.37
CA GLY A 526 -9.41 -12.45 -33.51
C GLY A 526 -10.27 -11.63 -32.55
N ASP A 527 -11.57 -11.45 -32.77
CA ASP A 527 -12.46 -10.65 -31.96
C ASP A 527 -13.36 -11.50 -31.04
N ILE A 528 -13.19 -12.83 -31.10
CA ILE A 528 -13.79 -13.78 -30.17
C ILE A 528 -12.80 -14.08 -29.07
N GLY A 529 -13.29 -14.24 -27.84
CA GLY A 529 -12.49 -14.52 -26.68
C GLY A 529 -12.52 -13.42 -25.62
N LEU A 530 -11.52 -13.40 -24.76
CA LEU A 530 -11.44 -12.51 -23.60
C LEU A 530 -10.78 -11.17 -23.94
N SER A 531 -11.29 -10.12 -23.32
CA SER A 531 -10.61 -8.84 -23.17
C SER A 531 -10.53 -8.43 -21.70
N MET A 532 -9.47 -7.71 -21.34
CA MET A 532 -9.21 -7.27 -19.97
C MET A 532 -9.39 -5.76 -19.82
N ARG A 533 -10.13 -5.35 -18.80
CA ARG A 533 -10.22 -3.94 -18.41
C ARG A 533 -9.48 -3.71 -17.12
N PHE A 534 -8.59 -2.72 -17.14
CA PHE A 534 -7.88 -2.25 -15.97
C PHE A 534 -8.43 -0.92 -15.48
N SER A 535 -8.67 -0.79 -14.19
CA SER A 535 -8.98 0.49 -13.60
C SER A 535 -7.70 1.29 -13.40
N VAL A 536 -7.77 2.59 -13.70
CA VAL A 536 -6.67 3.54 -13.50
C VAL A 536 -7.08 4.63 -12.51
N TYR A 537 -6.10 5.24 -11.86
CA TYR A 537 -6.34 6.34 -10.92
C TYR A 537 -6.90 7.59 -11.61
N ASN A 538 -6.41 7.87 -12.82
CA ASN A 538 -6.80 9.05 -13.57
C ASN A 538 -6.74 8.75 -15.07
N LEU A 539 -7.89 8.64 -15.71
CA LEU A 539 -8.01 8.29 -17.13
C LEU A 539 -7.41 9.37 -18.05
N MET A 540 -7.56 10.66 -17.68
CA MET A 540 -6.99 11.76 -18.44
C MET A 540 -5.45 11.74 -18.40
N LYS A 541 -4.88 11.37 -17.25
CA LYS A 541 -3.43 11.19 -17.12
C LYS A 541 -2.96 9.99 -17.94
N ALA A 542 -3.67 8.86 -17.84
CA ALA A 542 -3.36 7.66 -18.63
C ALA A 542 -3.39 7.98 -20.14
N ARG A 543 -4.42 8.70 -20.61
CA ARG A 543 -4.51 9.18 -21.98
C ARG A 543 -3.29 10.01 -22.38
N ALA A 544 -2.95 11.04 -21.59
CA ALA A 544 -1.81 11.89 -21.87
C ALA A 544 -0.48 11.11 -21.91
N MET A 545 -0.33 10.06 -21.09
CA MET A 545 0.85 9.20 -21.13
C MET A 545 0.89 8.34 -22.40
N LEU A 546 -0.23 7.76 -22.82
CA LEU A 546 -0.33 7.01 -24.08
C LEU A 546 -0.02 7.90 -25.31
N GLU A 547 -0.58 9.11 -25.33
CA GLU A 547 -0.28 10.10 -26.38
C GLU A 547 1.20 10.48 -26.41
N ALA A 548 1.82 10.71 -25.25
CA ALA A 548 3.24 11.05 -25.14
C ALA A 548 4.17 9.90 -25.55
N ASP A 549 3.74 8.66 -25.38
CA ASP A 549 4.47 7.45 -25.77
C ASP A 549 4.22 7.06 -27.23
N GLY A 550 3.29 7.75 -27.91
CA GLY A 550 2.88 7.46 -29.29
C GLY A 550 2.06 6.17 -29.42
N ALA A 551 1.51 5.66 -28.32
CA ALA A 551 0.73 4.44 -28.32
C ALA A 551 -0.64 4.63 -28.97
N ALA A 552 -1.06 3.68 -29.78
CA ALA A 552 -2.31 3.73 -30.51
C ALA A 552 -3.49 3.21 -29.65
N PHE A 553 -4.49 4.07 -29.44
CA PHE A 553 -5.74 3.71 -28.74
C PHE A 553 -6.93 4.43 -29.36
N HIS A 554 -8.13 4.05 -28.95
CA HIS A 554 -9.36 4.79 -29.22
C HIS A 554 -10.20 4.92 -27.97
N GLU A 555 -11.05 5.93 -27.92
CA GLU A 555 -11.92 6.22 -26.79
C GLU A 555 -13.34 5.72 -27.08
N VAL A 556 -13.91 4.99 -26.13
CA VAL A 556 -15.27 4.46 -26.16
C VAL A 556 -16.06 5.08 -25.02
N LYS A 557 -17.29 5.52 -25.31
CA LYS A 557 -18.21 5.98 -24.28
C LYS A 557 -19.08 4.80 -23.84
N LEU A 558 -19.06 4.50 -22.56
CA LEU A 558 -19.86 3.44 -21.96
C LEU A 558 -21.32 3.89 -21.74
N GLU A 559 -22.21 2.93 -21.51
CA GLU A 559 -23.64 3.20 -21.29
C GLU A 559 -23.92 4.07 -20.05
N ASP A 560 -23.08 3.96 -19.02
CA ASP A 560 -23.13 4.80 -17.81
C ASP A 560 -22.60 6.22 -18.01
N GLY A 561 -22.19 6.56 -19.24
CA GLY A 561 -21.64 7.86 -19.60
C GLY A 561 -20.16 8.06 -19.32
N SER A 562 -19.49 7.08 -18.70
CA SER A 562 -18.04 7.10 -18.49
C SER A 562 -17.27 6.81 -19.79
N ASN A 563 -15.99 7.14 -19.82
CA ASN A 563 -15.11 6.90 -20.96
C ASN A 563 -14.16 5.74 -20.65
N GLU A 564 -13.81 5.01 -21.70
CA GLU A 564 -12.85 3.91 -21.68
C GLU A 564 -11.83 4.11 -22.81
N LEU A 565 -10.55 3.89 -22.52
CA LEU A 565 -9.47 3.90 -23.52
C LEU A 565 -9.18 2.46 -23.91
N VAL A 566 -9.42 2.13 -25.17
CA VAL A 566 -9.16 0.80 -25.71
C VAL A 566 -7.85 0.82 -26.48
N LEU A 567 -6.86 0.05 -26.03
CA LEU A 567 -5.56 -0.06 -26.66
C LEU A 567 -5.65 -1.02 -27.85
N LYS A 568 -4.92 -0.71 -28.91
CA LYS A 568 -4.78 -1.64 -30.03
C LYS A 568 -3.95 -2.86 -29.61
N ARG A 569 -4.19 -4.00 -30.22
CA ARG A 569 -3.47 -5.25 -29.92
C ARG A 569 -1.96 -5.14 -30.17
N GLU A 570 -1.55 -4.36 -31.17
CA GLU A 570 -0.14 -4.14 -31.48
C GLU A 570 0.61 -3.41 -30.36
N GLU A 571 -0.12 -2.66 -29.51
CA GLU A 571 0.45 -1.93 -28.39
C GLU A 571 0.50 -2.78 -27.12
N ALA A 572 -0.54 -3.54 -26.83
CA ALA A 572 -0.71 -4.27 -25.57
C ALA A 572 -0.48 -5.79 -25.70
N GLY A 573 -0.40 -6.31 -26.93
CA GLY A 573 -0.20 -7.73 -27.19
C GLY A 573 -1.45 -8.59 -27.05
N TYR A 574 -2.56 -8.06 -26.51
CA TYR A 574 -3.88 -8.68 -26.39
C TYR A 574 -4.94 -7.60 -26.14
N PRO A 575 -6.26 -7.89 -26.19
CA PRO A 575 -7.29 -6.87 -25.98
C PRO A 575 -7.26 -6.32 -24.56
N ILE A 576 -6.90 -5.03 -24.40
CA ILE A 576 -6.87 -4.30 -23.14
C ILE A 576 -7.67 -3.03 -23.26
N SER A 577 -8.36 -2.66 -22.17
CA SER A 577 -8.90 -1.32 -22.00
C SER A 577 -8.59 -0.72 -20.62
N LEU A 578 -8.64 0.60 -20.54
CA LEU A 578 -8.42 1.37 -19.32
C LEU A 578 -9.68 2.18 -19.01
N SER A 579 -10.17 2.10 -17.78
CA SER A 579 -11.29 2.92 -17.30
C SER A 579 -10.93 3.56 -15.97
N GLN A 580 -11.48 4.72 -15.69
CA GLN A 580 -11.40 5.27 -14.34
C GLN A 580 -12.37 4.49 -13.47
N ALA A 581 -11.86 3.87 -12.41
CA ALA A 581 -12.73 3.19 -11.46
C ALA A 581 -13.79 4.18 -10.96
N PRO A 582 -15.08 3.81 -10.95
CA PRO A 582 -16.10 4.59 -10.26
C PRO A 582 -15.67 4.77 -8.81
N ALA A 583 -15.99 5.88 -8.21
CA ALA A 583 -15.60 6.26 -6.86
C ALA A 583 -16.04 5.22 -5.80
N ARG A 584 -17.07 4.48 -6.07
CA ARG A 584 -17.50 3.19 -5.50
C ARG A 584 -18.28 2.47 -6.59
N GLU A 585 -17.93 1.25 -6.90
CA GLU A 585 -18.94 0.34 -7.45
C GLU A 585 -20.04 0.28 -6.39
N SER A 586 -21.17 0.89 -6.68
CA SER A 586 -22.36 0.77 -5.84
C SER A 586 -22.73 -0.70 -5.83
N SER A 587 -22.34 -1.41 -4.78
CA SER A 587 -22.61 -2.83 -4.54
C SER A 587 -24.11 -3.08 -4.29
N ASN A 588 -24.98 -2.39 -5.00
CA ASN A 588 -26.42 -2.59 -4.96
C ASN A 588 -26.92 -3.68 -5.92
N SER A 589 -26.04 -4.26 -6.75
CA SER A 589 -26.41 -5.47 -7.47
C SER A 589 -26.31 -6.66 -6.51
N THR A 590 -27.45 -7.21 -6.14
CA THR A 590 -27.52 -8.50 -5.44
C THR A 590 -27.09 -9.58 -6.41
N PHE A 591 -25.94 -10.20 -6.14
CA PHE A 591 -25.50 -11.37 -6.88
C PHE A 591 -26.09 -12.63 -6.27
N SER A 592 -26.55 -13.56 -7.12
CA SER A 592 -27.12 -14.84 -6.74
C SER A 592 -26.22 -15.98 -7.18
N ASN A 593 -26.16 -17.06 -6.41
CA ASN A 593 -25.50 -18.30 -6.79
C ASN A 593 -26.39 -19.14 -7.69
N SER A 594 -25.80 -19.93 -8.58
CA SER A 594 -26.53 -20.94 -9.34
C SER A 594 -26.96 -22.11 -8.46
N SER A 595 -28.26 -22.46 -8.45
CA SER A 595 -28.74 -23.67 -7.79
C SER A 595 -28.30 -24.96 -8.53
N GLU A 596 -27.76 -24.84 -9.72
CA GLU A 596 -27.30 -25.92 -10.57
C GLU A 596 -25.77 -25.99 -10.70
N ALA A 597 -25.02 -25.29 -9.85
CA ALA A 597 -23.57 -25.43 -9.75
C ALA A 597 -23.16 -26.90 -9.59
N LEU A 598 -21.99 -27.27 -10.05
CA LEU A 598 -21.44 -28.62 -9.84
C LEU A 598 -21.40 -28.90 -8.35
N LYS A 599 -21.73 -30.11 -7.94
CA LYS A 599 -21.71 -30.49 -6.50
C LYS A 599 -20.30 -30.41 -5.93
N SER A 600 -19.31 -30.77 -6.75
CA SER A 600 -17.88 -30.70 -6.41
C SER A 600 -17.35 -29.28 -6.23
N VAL A 601 -18.06 -28.24 -6.73
CA VAL A 601 -17.69 -26.84 -6.56
C VAL A 601 -18.62 -26.06 -5.65
N ALA A 602 -19.80 -26.61 -5.30
CA ALA A 602 -20.77 -25.92 -4.49
C ALA A 602 -20.26 -25.69 -3.05
N GLY A 603 -20.20 -24.42 -2.63
CA GLY A 603 -19.75 -24.02 -1.31
C GLY A 603 -18.24 -23.89 -1.13
N LEU A 604 -17.44 -24.10 -2.16
CA LEU A 604 -16.01 -23.88 -2.12
C LEU A 604 -15.65 -22.42 -2.45
N ALA A 605 -14.66 -21.89 -1.78
CA ALA A 605 -14.07 -20.59 -2.08
C ALA A 605 -12.97 -20.79 -3.12
N TYR A 606 -13.29 -20.49 -4.36
CA TYR A 606 -12.31 -20.48 -5.46
C TYR A 606 -11.75 -19.07 -5.66
N GLN A 607 -10.63 -19.01 -6.35
CA GLN A 607 -10.05 -17.74 -6.80
C GLN A 607 -9.40 -17.92 -8.16
N LEU A 608 -9.33 -16.84 -8.91
CA LEU A 608 -8.51 -16.82 -10.12
C LEU A 608 -7.04 -17.01 -9.74
N ASP A 609 -6.36 -17.87 -10.46
CA ASP A 609 -4.95 -18.19 -10.27
C ASP A 609 -4.07 -17.38 -11.24
N HIS A 610 -4.32 -17.53 -12.54
CA HIS A 610 -3.53 -16.83 -13.55
C HIS A 610 -4.29 -16.60 -14.86
N TYR A 611 -3.66 -15.80 -15.72
CA TYR A 611 -4.06 -15.53 -17.09
C TYR A 611 -2.91 -15.85 -18.02
N ALA A 612 -3.18 -16.41 -19.17
CA ALA A 612 -2.18 -16.63 -20.20
C ALA A 612 -2.58 -15.96 -21.51
N ALA A 613 -1.64 -15.25 -22.12
CA ALA A 613 -1.83 -14.60 -23.41
C ALA A 613 -0.74 -15.06 -24.38
N ILE A 614 -1.13 -15.29 -25.62
CA ILE A 614 -0.22 -15.64 -26.72
C ILE A 614 -0.06 -14.43 -27.64
N MET A 615 1.18 -14.11 -28.01
CA MET A 615 1.51 -12.90 -28.75
C MET A 615 2.76 -13.06 -29.62
N PRO A 616 2.97 -12.15 -30.61
CA PRO A 616 4.09 -12.27 -31.53
C PRO A 616 5.45 -11.88 -30.95
N ASP A 617 5.49 -11.09 -29.87
CA ASP A 617 6.72 -10.59 -29.22
C ASP A 617 6.45 -10.38 -27.73
N ALA A 618 6.65 -11.42 -26.94
CA ALA A 618 6.41 -11.40 -25.52
C ALA A 618 7.42 -10.50 -24.78
N THR A 619 8.64 -10.36 -25.32
CA THR A 619 9.69 -9.51 -24.72
C THR A 619 9.34 -8.03 -24.84
N LYS A 620 8.84 -7.58 -25.99
CA LYS A 620 8.35 -6.22 -26.18
C LYS A 620 7.16 -5.94 -25.25
N MET A 621 6.23 -6.88 -25.18
CA MET A 621 5.05 -6.74 -24.34
C MET A 621 5.37 -6.78 -22.84
N LYS A 622 6.34 -7.58 -22.42
CA LYS A 622 6.89 -7.54 -21.06
C LYS A 622 7.33 -6.12 -20.72
N SER A 623 8.11 -5.47 -21.57
CA SER A 623 8.59 -4.11 -21.36
C SER A 623 7.43 -3.11 -21.26
N PHE A 624 6.40 -3.20 -22.09
CA PHE A 624 5.20 -2.38 -22.01
C PHE A 624 4.46 -2.57 -20.68
N HIS A 625 4.24 -3.81 -20.26
CA HIS A 625 3.56 -4.11 -19.00
C HIS A 625 4.34 -3.60 -17.79
N GLU A 626 5.67 -3.75 -17.78
CA GLU A 626 6.52 -3.22 -16.71
C GLU A 626 6.46 -1.68 -16.66
N HIS A 627 6.76 -1.00 -17.77
CA HIS A 627 6.97 0.45 -17.77
C HIS A 627 5.67 1.26 -17.82
N MET A 628 4.67 0.79 -18.54
CA MET A 628 3.42 1.53 -18.70
C MET A 628 2.37 1.12 -17.67
N MET A 629 2.26 -0.16 -17.34
CA MET A 629 1.17 -0.70 -16.53
C MET A 629 1.60 -1.07 -15.10
N GLY A 630 2.89 -1.13 -14.78
CA GLY A 630 3.39 -1.42 -13.43
C GLY A 630 3.33 -2.90 -13.05
N PHE A 631 3.35 -3.80 -14.03
CA PHE A 631 3.51 -5.22 -13.76
C PHE A 631 4.92 -5.53 -13.27
N THR A 632 5.06 -6.54 -12.44
CA THR A 632 6.38 -7.00 -11.95
C THR A 632 6.81 -8.23 -12.72
N HIS A 633 7.94 -8.20 -13.39
CA HIS A 633 8.53 -9.39 -14.00
C HIS A 633 9.04 -10.33 -12.90
N LEU A 634 8.54 -11.56 -12.88
CA LEU A 634 8.90 -12.57 -11.89
C LEU A 634 9.97 -13.53 -12.43
N ARG A 635 9.75 -14.08 -13.61
CA ARG A 635 10.73 -14.96 -14.27
C ARG A 635 10.48 -15.08 -15.76
N THR A 636 11.52 -15.58 -16.46
CA THR A 636 11.48 -15.98 -17.88
C THR A 636 11.98 -17.40 -18.00
N PHE A 637 11.33 -18.17 -18.84
CA PHE A 637 11.77 -19.53 -19.19
C PHE A 637 11.34 -19.88 -20.62
N THR A 638 12.01 -20.86 -21.20
CA THR A 638 11.70 -21.43 -22.51
C THR A 638 11.10 -22.81 -22.36
N VAL A 639 10.30 -23.21 -23.33
CA VAL A 639 9.65 -24.53 -23.33
C VAL A 639 9.76 -25.17 -24.71
N ASN A 640 9.80 -26.51 -24.76
CA ASN A 640 9.61 -27.29 -25.97
C ASN A 640 8.18 -27.81 -25.99
N ALA A 641 7.31 -27.14 -26.74
CA ALA A 641 5.89 -27.52 -26.87
C ALA A 641 5.63 -28.59 -27.94
N GLY A 642 6.67 -29.08 -28.63
CA GLY A 642 6.57 -30.25 -29.51
C GLY A 642 6.52 -29.96 -30.99
N SER A 643 7.15 -28.88 -31.48
CA SER A 643 7.17 -28.49 -32.91
C SER A 643 7.91 -29.47 -33.86
N GLY A 644 8.27 -30.65 -33.38
CA GLY A 644 8.86 -31.70 -34.24
C GLY A 644 10.37 -31.64 -34.46
N THR A 645 11.06 -30.63 -34.11
CA THR A 645 12.51 -30.55 -34.01
C THR A 645 12.98 -31.09 -32.64
N HIS A 646 13.54 -32.30 -32.63
CA HIS A 646 13.96 -32.95 -31.41
C HIS A 646 15.03 -32.09 -30.68
N GLY A 647 14.68 -31.49 -29.54
CA GLY A 647 15.60 -31.00 -28.54
C GLY A 647 15.78 -29.49 -28.44
N GLU A 648 15.11 -28.66 -29.26
CA GLU A 648 15.18 -27.21 -29.12
C GLU A 648 13.87 -26.64 -28.54
N ASP A 649 13.96 -25.64 -27.67
CA ASP A 649 12.83 -24.90 -27.16
C ASP A 649 12.14 -24.12 -28.30
N ASP A 650 10.83 -24.17 -28.35
CA ASP A 650 10.01 -23.50 -29.39
C ASP A 650 9.03 -22.45 -28.82
N GLY A 651 9.02 -22.26 -27.51
CA GLY A 651 8.22 -21.25 -26.82
C GLY A 651 9.03 -20.45 -25.79
N LEU A 652 8.73 -19.17 -25.67
CA LEU A 652 9.25 -18.25 -24.66
C LEU A 652 8.10 -17.74 -23.78
N MET A 653 8.30 -17.75 -22.47
CA MET A 653 7.30 -17.30 -21.49
C MET A 653 7.90 -16.32 -20.49
N HIS A 654 7.15 -15.23 -20.25
CA HIS A 654 7.41 -14.29 -19.17
C HIS A 654 6.25 -14.36 -18.18
N VAL A 655 6.55 -14.62 -16.90
CA VAL A 655 5.58 -14.58 -15.80
C VAL A 655 5.61 -13.19 -15.19
N MET A 656 4.48 -12.52 -15.19
CA MET A 656 4.30 -11.14 -14.76
C MET A 656 3.32 -11.10 -13.59
N GLY A 657 3.73 -10.57 -12.45
CA GLY A 657 2.81 -10.24 -11.36
C GLY A 657 1.97 -9.02 -11.72
N LEU A 658 0.67 -9.08 -11.46
CA LEU A 658 -0.24 -7.98 -11.73
C LEU A 658 0.00 -6.80 -10.76
N PRO A 659 -0.24 -5.56 -11.20
CA PRO A 659 -0.13 -4.40 -10.32
C PRO A 659 -1.09 -4.53 -9.12
N PHE A 660 -0.55 -4.35 -7.92
CA PHE A 660 -1.30 -4.38 -6.65
C PHE A 660 -2.07 -5.68 -6.36
N ASP A 661 -1.70 -6.77 -7.03
CA ASP A 661 -2.24 -8.10 -6.84
C ASP A 661 -1.09 -9.06 -6.49
N SER A 662 -1.09 -9.59 -5.27
CA SER A 662 -0.04 -10.52 -4.80
C SER A 662 -0.35 -11.99 -5.08
N LYS A 663 -1.50 -12.28 -5.70
CA LYS A 663 -1.99 -13.66 -5.84
C LYS A 663 -1.96 -14.13 -7.31
N ARG A 664 -2.18 -13.22 -8.25
CA ARG A 664 -2.40 -13.57 -9.65
C ARG A 664 -1.24 -13.14 -10.54
N VAL A 665 -1.01 -13.91 -11.56
CA VAL A 665 0.02 -13.63 -12.57
C VAL A 665 -0.58 -13.62 -13.97
N LEU A 666 0.06 -12.89 -14.86
CA LEU A 666 -0.15 -12.93 -16.30
C LEU A 666 1.05 -13.62 -16.95
N ILE A 667 0.81 -14.60 -17.76
CA ILE A 667 1.85 -15.29 -18.54
C ILE A 667 1.80 -14.77 -19.98
N LEU A 668 2.88 -14.13 -20.41
CA LEU A 668 3.07 -13.68 -21.79
C LEU A 668 3.83 -14.75 -22.55
N THR A 669 3.25 -15.30 -23.59
CA THR A 669 3.78 -16.45 -24.35
C THR A 669 4.05 -16.07 -25.80
N GLU A 670 5.20 -16.49 -26.33
CA GLU A 670 5.63 -16.31 -27.70
C GLU A 670 6.09 -17.65 -28.30
N GLY A 671 5.71 -17.92 -29.53
CA GLY A 671 6.32 -19.03 -30.31
C GLY A 671 7.59 -18.57 -31.02
N LEU A 672 8.70 -19.27 -30.79
CA LEU A 672 10.02 -18.87 -31.26
C LEU A 672 10.29 -19.15 -32.75
N ASN A 673 9.42 -19.90 -33.39
CA ASN A 673 9.50 -20.18 -34.83
C ASN A 673 8.11 -20.37 -35.44
N GLN A 674 8.03 -20.48 -36.77
CA GLN A 674 6.76 -20.58 -37.50
C GLN A 674 6.02 -21.93 -37.27
N ASP A 675 6.75 -22.96 -36.90
CA ASP A 675 6.19 -24.29 -36.65
C ASP A 675 5.83 -24.50 -35.19
N ALA A 676 6.19 -23.56 -34.31
CA ALA A 676 5.85 -23.58 -32.90
C ALA A 676 4.33 -23.61 -32.69
N VAL A 677 3.88 -24.39 -31.73
CA VAL A 677 2.46 -24.55 -31.39
C VAL A 677 1.83 -23.18 -31.07
N PHE A 678 2.49 -22.35 -30.30
CA PHE A 678 1.99 -21.02 -29.93
C PHE A 678 1.86 -20.07 -31.13
N THR A 679 2.78 -20.14 -32.11
CA THR A 679 2.67 -19.40 -33.37
C THR A 679 1.47 -19.86 -34.19
N LYS A 680 1.24 -21.16 -34.29
CA LYS A 680 0.05 -21.74 -35.01
C LYS A 680 -1.24 -21.32 -34.32
N LEU A 681 -1.33 -21.42 -33.01
CA LEU A 681 -2.50 -21.00 -32.23
C LEU A 681 -2.76 -19.49 -32.40
N MET A 682 -1.77 -18.65 -32.32
CA MET A 682 -1.91 -17.21 -32.55
C MET A 682 -2.44 -16.92 -33.97
N ASN A 683 -1.91 -17.61 -34.98
CA ASN A 683 -2.36 -17.45 -36.36
C ASN A 683 -3.79 -17.91 -36.56
N LYS A 684 -4.20 -19.02 -35.93
CA LYS A 684 -5.59 -19.55 -35.95
C LYS A 684 -6.56 -18.49 -35.36
N HIS A 685 -6.15 -17.76 -34.34
CA HIS A 685 -6.94 -16.70 -33.71
C HIS A 685 -6.78 -15.31 -34.36
N GLY A 686 -6.07 -15.19 -35.47
CA GLY A 686 -5.92 -13.94 -36.22
C GLY A 686 -5.10 -12.88 -35.52
N GLY A 687 -4.24 -13.25 -34.57
CA GLY A 687 -3.34 -12.37 -33.84
C GLY A 687 -3.25 -12.66 -32.34
N ALA A 688 -2.63 -11.76 -31.60
CA ALA A 688 -2.46 -11.89 -30.16
C ALA A 688 -3.81 -11.95 -29.41
N TYR A 689 -3.91 -12.84 -28.43
CA TYR A 689 -5.16 -13.04 -27.69
C TYR A 689 -4.89 -13.63 -26.29
N ILE A 690 -5.91 -13.58 -25.43
CA ILE A 690 -5.89 -14.28 -24.15
C ILE A 690 -6.27 -15.73 -24.39
N HIS A 691 -5.31 -16.62 -24.18
CA HIS A 691 -5.44 -18.04 -24.46
C HIS A 691 -6.34 -18.75 -23.44
N HIS A 692 -6.09 -18.51 -22.14
CA HIS A 692 -6.92 -19.07 -21.08
C HIS A 692 -6.92 -18.20 -19.81
N ILE A 693 -7.89 -18.46 -18.97
CA ILE A 693 -7.93 -18.06 -17.58
C ILE A 693 -7.99 -19.31 -16.70
N ALA A 694 -7.25 -19.32 -15.61
CA ALA A 694 -7.18 -20.45 -14.69
C ALA A 694 -7.88 -20.13 -13.37
N LEU A 695 -8.66 -21.09 -12.87
CA LEU A 695 -9.33 -21.04 -11.58
C LEU A 695 -8.73 -22.11 -10.67
N GLU A 696 -8.26 -21.71 -9.51
CA GLU A 696 -7.79 -22.63 -8.48
C GLU A 696 -8.96 -23.37 -7.83
N ILE A 697 -8.84 -24.70 -7.71
CA ILE A 697 -9.83 -25.59 -7.12
C ILE A 697 -9.16 -26.59 -6.17
N GLU A 698 -9.93 -27.14 -5.23
CA GLU A 698 -9.38 -28.08 -4.23
C GLU A 698 -9.26 -29.52 -4.76
N ASP A 699 -10.29 -30.02 -5.43
CA ASP A 699 -10.39 -31.41 -5.90
C ASP A 699 -10.59 -31.47 -7.44
N VAL A 700 -9.47 -31.50 -8.15
CA VAL A 700 -9.45 -31.52 -9.62
C VAL A 700 -10.12 -32.78 -10.17
N ASP A 701 -9.97 -33.95 -9.54
CA ASP A 701 -10.53 -35.20 -10.02
C ASP A 701 -12.05 -35.25 -9.88
N ALA A 702 -12.57 -34.81 -8.76
CA ALA A 702 -14.01 -34.73 -8.53
C ALA A 702 -14.68 -33.75 -9.51
N VAL A 703 -14.07 -32.56 -9.72
CA VAL A 703 -14.58 -31.57 -10.67
C VAL A 703 -14.48 -32.06 -12.09
N PHE A 704 -13.38 -32.70 -12.47
CA PHE A 704 -13.21 -33.29 -13.80
C PHE A 704 -14.27 -34.37 -14.11
N ALA A 705 -14.50 -35.29 -13.16
CA ALA A 705 -15.49 -36.34 -13.32
C ALA A 705 -16.91 -35.79 -13.52
N GLU A 706 -17.30 -34.81 -12.68
CA GLU A 706 -18.61 -34.19 -12.74
C GLU A 706 -18.81 -33.33 -14.02
N VAL A 707 -17.78 -32.62 -14.46
CA VAL A 707 -17.74 -31.84 -15.69
C VAL A 707 -18.06 -32.77 -16.89
N ARG A 708 -17.36 -33.91 -16.96
CA ARG A 708 -17.57 -34.92 -18.02
C ARG A 708 -18.94 -35.57 -17.95
N GLU A 709 -19.40 -35.95 -16.78
CA GLU A 709 -20.74 -36.55 -16.56
C GLU A 709 -21.84 -35.60 -17.03
N ARG A 710 -21.68 -34.29 -16.83
CA ARG A 710 -22.68 -33.30 -17.27
C ARG A 710 -22.50 -32.82 -18.72
N GLY A 711 -21.55 -33.41 -19.47
CA GLY A 711 -21.41 -33.22 -20.92
C GLY A 711 -20.58 -32.04 -21.38
N TRP A 712 -19.73 -31.43 -20.49
CA TRP A 712 -18.71 -30.50 -20.94
C TRP A 712 -17.54 -31.22 -21.60
N GLN A 713 -17.04 -30.64 -22.69
CA GLN A 713 -15.91 -31.19 -23.41
C GLN A 713 -14.59 -30.70 -22.79
N THR A 714 -13.66 -31.64 -22.55
CA THR A 714 -12.31 -31.37 -22.06
C THR A 714 -11.29 -31.58 -23.17
N THR A 715 -10.14 -30.89 -23.08
CA THR A 715 -9.07 -31.05 -24.09
C THR A 715 -8.37 -32.42 -23.99
N ALA A 716 -8.40 -33.05 -22.81
CA ALA A 716 -7.82 -34.36 -22.58
C ALA A 716 -8.81 -35.30 -21.86
N ASP A 717 -8.57 -36.60 -21.90
CA ASP A 717 -9.43 -37.62 -21.27
C ASP A 717 -9.17 -37.80 -19.77
N ALA A 718 -8.11 -37.19 -19.24
CA ALA A 718 -7.76 -37.16 -17.80
C ALA A 718 -7.03 -35.88 -17.44
N PRO A 719 -7.14 -35.45 -16.17
CA PRO A 719 -6.31 -34.34 -15.68
C PRO A 719 -4.82 -34.65 -15.80
N SER A 720 -4.04 -33.66 -16.22
CA SER A 720 -2.57 -33.74 -16.21
C SER A 720 -2.05 -33.51 -14.79
N THR A 721 -0.90 -34.13 -14.46
CA THR A 721 -0.22 -33.97 -13.16
C THR A 721 1.24 -33.67 -13.40
N ASP A 722 1.74 -32.61 -12.81
CA ASP A 722 3.16 -32.38 -12.68
C ASP A 722 3.68 -33.18 -11.46
N LEU A 723 4.45 -34.24 -11.74
CA LEU A 723 4.96 -35.14 -10.71
C LEU A 723 5.97 -34.47 -9.75
N ALA A 724 6.58 -33.37 -10.16
CA ALA A 724 7.59 -32.68 -9.35
C ALA A 724 6.98 -31.70 -8.37
N THR A 725 5.86 -31.07 -8.73
CA THR A 725 5.20 -30.04 -7.92
C THR A 725 3.88 -30.51 -7.31
N GLY A 726 3.33 -31.65 -7.78
CA GLY A 726 1.99 -32.12 -7.42
C GLY A 726 0.87 -31.27 -8.02
N LEU A 727 1.17 -30.29 -8.88
CA LEU A 727 0.19 -29.47 -9.55
C LEU A 727 -0.65 -30.36 -10.48
N ARG A 728 -1.97 -30.22 -10.38
CA ARG A 728 -2.92 -31.01 -11.16
C ARG A 728 -3.89 -30.08 -11.87
N GLN A 729 -4.18 -30.32 -13.17
CA GLN A 729 -4.98 -29.40 -13.96
C GLN A 729 -5.70 -30.11 -15.11
N PHE A 730 -6.77 -29.46 -15.61
CA PHE A 730 -7.42 -29.80 -16.87
C PHE A 730 -8.05 -28.57 -17.52
N PHE A 731 -8.37 -28.67 -18.80
CA PHE A 731 -8.88 -27.58 -19.63
C PHE A 731 -10.23 -27.95 -20.27
N LEU A 732 -11.15 -27.00 -20.27
CA LEU A 732 -12.35 -27.09 -21.09
C LEU A 732 -12.03 -26.65 -22.51
N LYS A 733 -12.66 -27.30 -23.51
CA LYS A 733 -12.48 -26.90 -24.92
C LYS A 733 -13.00 -25.49 -25.16
N GLU A 734 -12.36 -24.79 -26.10
CA GLU A 734 -12.71 -23.44 -26.50
C GLU A 734 -14.16 -23.30 -26.99
N GLU A 735 -14.70 -24.30 -27.64
CA GLU A 735 -16.07 -24.32 -28.17
C GLU A 735 -17.13 -24.21 -27.08
N GLU A 736 -16.79 -24.52 -25.82
CA GLU A 736 -17.71 -24.42 -24.69
C GLU A 736 -18.02 -22.96 -24.35
N THR A 737 -17.04 -22.06 -24.47
CA THR A 737 -17.17 -20.68 -24.01
C THR A 737 -16.71 -19.62 -25.01
N GLY A 738 -15.87 -19.96 -25.98
CA GLY A 738 -15.15 -19.02 -26.84
C GLY A 738 -13.79 -18.62 -26.32
N CYS A 739 -13.35 -19.21 -25.19
CA CYS A 739 -11.98 -19.20 -24.71
C CYS A 739 -11.73 -20.48 -23.90
N ILE A 740 -10.48 -20.84 -23.72
CA ILE A 740 -10.09 -21.96 -22.88
C ILE A 740 -10.23 -21.59 -21.42
N LEU A 741 -10.87 -22.45 -20.66
CA LEU A 741 -10.99 -22.34 -19.21
C LEU A 741 -10.18 -23.45 -18.56
N GLU A 742 -9.24 -23.08 -17.68
CA GLU A 742 -8.42 -24.00 -16.90
C GLU A 742 -8.95 -24.15 -15.48
N LEU A 743 -8.91 -25.38 -14.97
CA LEU A 743 -9.14 -25.66 -13.56
C LEU A 743 -7.89 -26.34 -13.01
N ILE A 744 -7.32 -25.73 -11.95
CA ILE A 744 -6.00 -26.08 -11.44
C ILE A 744 -6.06 -26.34 -9.92
N GLY A 745 -5.44 -27.42 -9.47
CA GLY A 745 -5.26 -27.75 -8.06
C GLY A 745 -3.78 -27.66 -7.68
N ARG A 746 -3.47 -26.82 -6.69
CA ARG A 746 -2.15 -26.72 -6.10
C ARG A 746 -2.10 -27.63 -4.88
N GLY A 747 -1.57 -28.85 -5.02
CA GLY A 747 -1.57 -29.92 -4.07
C GLY A 747 -1.63 -29.52 -2.60
N GLY A 748 -2.62 -30.02 -1.87
CA GLY A 748 -2.87 -29.68 -0.48
C GLY A 748 -1.68 -29.94 0.41
N LYS A 749 -1.57 -29.17 1.49
CA LYS A 749 -0.74 -29.47 2.65
C LYS A 749 -1.20 -30.81 3.22
N ASP A 750 -0.57 -31.94 2.84
CA ASP A 750 -0.58 -33.11 3.70
C ASP A 750 0.58 -34.05 3.37
N GLU A 751 1.37 -34.25 4.43
CA GLU A 751 2.10 -35.41 4.88
C GLU A 751 2.85 -36.31 3.87
N GLY A 752 4.17 -36.13 3.85
CA GLY A 752 5.05 -37.28 3.67
C GLY A 752 5.71 -37.41 2.30
N LEU A 753 6.48 -36.44 1.87
CA LEU A 753 7.68 -36.72 1.08
C LEU A 753 8.82 -35.80 1.55
N ALA A 754 9.44 -36.19 2.65
CA ALA A 754 10.75 -35.67 3.02
C ALA A 754 11.79 -36.29 2.07
N GLY A 755 12.46 -35.42 1.35
CA GLY A 755 13.71 -35.76 0.69
C GLY A 755 13.78 -35.38 -0.76
N ALA A 756 14.17 -34.14 -1.04
CA ALA A 756 15.08 -33.79 -2.12
C ALA A 756 15.54 -32.34 -1.91
N ASP A 757 16.84 -32.17 -1.88
CA ASP A 757 17.58 -30.96 -1.57
C ASP A 757 17.02 -29.71 -2.24
N ALA A 758 16.73 -28.70 -1.41
CA ALA A 758 16.45 -27.34 -1.83
C ALA A 758 17.68 -26.76 -2.50
N VAL A 759 17.59 -26.46 -3.78
CA VAL A 759 18.53 -25.57 -4.44
C VAL A 759 18.10 -24.15 -4.07
N GLU A 760 18.88 -23.52 -3.18
CA GLU A 760 18.92 -22.09 -2.98
C GLU A 760 19.27 -21.43 -4.32
N ASP A 761 18.33 -20.68 -4.93
CA ASP A 761 18.62 -19.47 -5.67
C ASP A 761 17.30 -18.80 -6.14
N ALA A 762 17.10 -17.61 -5.67
CA ALA A 762 16.26 -16.49 -6.15
C ALA A 762 15.37 -15.86 -5.07
N ALA A 763 15.99 -15.36 -4.03
CA ALA A 763 15.41 -14.33 -3.18
C ALA A 763 15.54 -12.98 -3.89
N GLY A 764 14.43 -12.38 -4.32
CA GLY A 764 14.50 -11.04 -4.86
C GLY A 764 13.31 -10.53 -5.65
N ALA A 765 12.07 -10.88 -5.27
CA ALA A 765 10.91 -10.11 -5.73
C ALA A 765 9.80 -10.20 -4.68
N GLY A 766 9.27 -9.05 -4.30
CA GLY A 766 8.34 -8.92 -3.19
C GLY A 766 7.11 -9.81 -3.30
N GLY A 767 6.88 -10.51 -2.22
CA GLY A 767 5.61 -10.98 -1.66
C GLY A 767 4.53 -11.59 -2.55
N TYR A 768 4.86 -12.13 -3.70
CA TYR A 768 3.96 -13.05 -4.37
C TYR A 768 4.06 -14.37 -3.63
N ALA A 769 2.93 -14.88 -3.15
CA ALA A 769 2.88 -16.18 -2.53
C ALA A 769 3.36 -17.22 -3.55
N THR A 770 4.66 -17.51 -3.54
CA THR A 770 5.24 -18.70 -4.18
C THR A 770 4.82 -19.89 -3.32
N GLY A 771 3.51 -20.11 -3.23
CA GLY A 771 2.96 -21.34 -2.68
C GLY A 771 3.27 -22.43 -3.68
N GLN A 772 4.21 -23.28 -3.33
CA GLN A 772 4.45 -24.62 -3.81
C GLN A 772 3.67 -25.01 -5.09
N GLY A 773 4.31 -24.93 -6.23
CA GLY A 773 3.75 -25.30 -7.54
C GLY A 773 4.32 -24.39 -8.63
N GLU A 774 5.58 -24.58 -9.00
CA GLU A 774 6.17 -23.87 -10.13
C GLU A 774 5.55 -24.33 -11.43
N PHE A 775 5.22 -23.37 -12.31
CA PHE A 775 4.91 -23.68 -13.73
C PHE A 775 6.13 -24.37 -14.33
N ARG A 776 5.97 -25.65 -14.72
CA ARG A 776 7.04 -26.39 -15.41
C ARG A 776 6.63 -26.71 -16.84
N THR A 777 7.63 -26.92 -17.65
CA THR A 777 7.57 -27.22 -19.09
C THR A 777 6.56 -28.32 -19.44
N GLU A 778 6.43 -29.32 -18.58
CA GLU A 778 5.63 -30.53 -18.83
C GLU A 778 4.11 -30.27 -18.88
N ASN A 779 3.59 -29.35 -18.05
CA ASN A 779 2.18 -29.00 -18.05
C ASN A 779 1.78 -28.18 -19.28
N ILE A 780 2.69 -27.33 -19.73
CA ILE A 780 2.52 -26.49 -20.92
C ILE A 780 2.57 -27.35 -22.18
N VAL A 781 3.46 -28.34 -22.21
CA VAL A 781 3.57 -29.33 -23.28
C VAL A 781 2.29 -30.18 -23.38
N ALA A 782 1.72 -30.59 -22.24
CA ALA A 782 0.47 -31.35 -22.23
C ALA A 782 -0.69 -30.54 -22.78
N LEU A 783 -0.80 -29.25 -22.45
CA LEU A 783 -1.79 -28.35 -22.99
C LEU A 783 -1.60 -28.16 -24.51
N ALA A 784 -0.40 -27.86 -24.95
CA ALA A 784 -0.07 -27.62 -26.34
C ALA A 784 -0.39 -28.84 -27.21
N ARG A 785 -0.05 -30.05 -26.75
CA ARG A 785 -0.36 -31.29 -27.46
C ARG A 785 -1.86 -31.61 -27.54
N SER A 786 -2.62 -31.27 -26.54
CA SER A 786 -4.08 -31.51 -26.49
C SER A 786 -4.87 -30.60 -27.45
N GLN A 787 -4.23 -29.63 -28.08
CA GLN A 787 -4.84 -28.68 -29.01
C GLN A 787 -4.45 -28.93 -30.49
N ASP A 788 -3.49 -29.83 -30.74
CA ASP A 788 -3.08 -30.21 -32.10
C ASP A 788 -3.98 -31.35 -32.71
N ASP A 789 -4.80 -32.03 -31.91
CA ASP A 789 -5.82 -33.01 -32.30
C ASP A 789 -7.21 -32.35 -32.42
#